data_182c2ad06acf8171dd487298bc810c5c
#
_entry.id   182c2ad06acf8171dd487298bc810c5c
#
_cell.length_a   1.000
_cell.length_b   1.000
_cell.length_c   1.000
_cell.angle_alpha   90.00
_cell.angle_beta   90.00
_cell.angle_gamma   90.00
#
_symmetry.space_group_name_H-M   'P 1'
#
loop_
_entity.id
_entity.type
_entity.pdbx_description
1 polymer ?
#
loop_
_entity_poly.entity_id
_entity_poly.type
_entity_poly.pdbx_seq_one_letter_code
_entity_poly.pdbx_strand_id
1 'polypeptide(L)'
;MRFFLRYLSLEGKKSLIAARKSMVKFIVMLLLIAGGSLAVSLVMRDAGVFQTAEIGVVIPEDEAQTKMVAQFISAMDSVKSVCHFQYLDQGEAMASLKEGTLDAVLSLPEQFYEDVDSGKNTPATIYFPENAPLNTRVFGELVTDGVSLLRTAEAGVYAAYDTAQIYQTEISRNQIGDVISGLYIYEAFDRTSVFQKNVYSSLGKADLYQYYFSAAVLLLLLMMGVNYGYLYQKQSRAVEEKIRIYGIGEEKNALIKVLLMTVPLWFVGILVYAAGCLVSGKLHLSFLWFDREVLSGTLLLAAVIAAYFHLVYTISGESTRGTIVLLAVNVFQIMASGVVIPAAYLPGIFGKIGAFFPLTFWDSYYLKLLFFGIKGQETRQLILMFVVLFAASVLWAKAAGHFGKVEREEHKKGGRLTIGGGGRSAFFHWYFLQLKAWLKRGTSLLLLASMFFVVWFAGQISMPQSDNVTVGIVETDGAHGKEVLQHLTQRESLFSFVMYDSKEALQEDVIAGKLECGFYFSNNFEKKFEHEKLKNSVSYLCTPLTTKGEVARETFYEALFEVYGAQMLSARTEQLFGDDANAARDVLLANNEKYLKGNEVFQVDVEQTKAVETTEKEKQVFPLHGLVALFLFLNLFVEYGRRFEAGSGKPYLALPAPLGQGFQMMGLLAAGTVPAVAGLVLLLCSRESRGLLREICAMILLLAACIVWIWIVGKWIQNLTGFTSCIFLLVLINLLFCPVFVDIAAYIPALKFVRYFCPVGIYLGFISL
;
A
#
# COMPACT_ATOMS: atom_id res chain seq x y z
N MET A 1 7.94 -23.37 46.08
CA MET A 1 8.88 -23.29 44.97
C MET A 1 9.00 -24.57 44.15
N ARG A 2 9.20 -25.76 44.78
CA ARG A 2 9.33 -27.05 44.05
C ARG A 2 8.08 -27.43 43.21
N PHE A 3 6.87 -27.18 43.69
CA PHE A 3 5.64 -27.46 42.91
C PHE A 3 5.44 -26.52 41.72
N PHE A 4 5.78 -25.25 41.87
CA PHE A 4 5.76 -24.29 40.77
C PHE A 4 6.68 -24.71 39.60
N LEU A 5 7.92 -25.09 39.92
CA LEU A 5 8.89 -25.56 38.91
C LEU A 5 8.44 -26.88 38.26
N ARG A 6 7.85 -27.80 39.03
CA ARG A 6 7.29 -29.04 38.46
C ARG A 6 6.12 -28.76 37.53
N TYR A 7 5.20 -27.88 37.93
CA TYR A 7 4.06 -27.51 37.09
C TYR A 7 4.51 -26.76 35.82
N LEU A 8 5.45 -25.84 35.95
CA LEU A 8 6.09 -25.17 34.80
C LEU A 8 6.74 -26.20 33.85
N SER A 9 7.46 -27.17 34.37
CA SER A 9 8.06 -28.25 33.58
C SER A 9 7.03 -29.11 32.86
N LEU A 10 5.92 -29.44 33.51
CA LEU A 10 4.84 -30.21 32.89
C LEU A 10 4.12 -29.45 31.78
N GLU A 11 3.74 -28.21 32.04
CA GLU A 11 3.12 -27.35 31.04
C GLU A 11 4.13 -27.00 29.90
N GLY A 12 5.41 -26.86 30.23
CA GLY A 12 6.50 -26.70 29.26
C GLY A 12 6.65 -27.91 28.34
N LYS A 13 6.56 -29.14 28.87
CA LYS A 13 6.56 -30.36 28.03
C LYS A 13 5.36 -30.43 27.10
N LYS A 14 4.16 -30.08 27.59
CA LYS A 14 2.94 -30.00 26.76
C LYS A 14 3.12 -28.93 25.65
N SER A 15 3.67 -27.76 26.00
CA SER A 15 3.95 -26.70 25.08
C SER A 15 4.97 -27.12 24.00
N LEU A 16 6.03 -27.83 24.38
CA LEU A 16 7.03 -28.35 23.47
C LEU A 16 6.44 -29.39 22.49
N ILE A 17 5.59 -30.28 22.97
CA ILE A 17 4.90 -31.26 22.11
C ILE A 17 3.95 -30.55 21.13
N ALA A 18 3.21 -29.53 21.60
CA ALA A 18 2.34 -28.71 20.76
C ALA A 18 3.15 -27.91 19.74
N ALA A 19 4.26 -27.29 20.15
CA ALA A 19 5.17 -26.56 19.29
C ALA A 19 5.77 -27.45 18.19
N ARG A 20 6.21 -28.68 18.53
CA ARG A 20 6.72 -29.64 17.55
C ARG A 20 5.70 -29.96 16.47
N LYS A 21 4.42 -30.13 16.84
CA LYS A 21 3.32 -30.38 15.89
C LYS A 21 2.98 -29.14 15.04
N SER A 22 3.22 -27.95 15.57
CA SER A 22 2.99 -26.67 14.86
C SER A 22 4.21 -26.19 14.06
N MET A 23 5.40 -26.71 14.34
CA MET A 23 6.68 -26.25 13.78
C MET A 23 6.74 -26.40 12.26
N VAL A 24 6.29 -27.52 11.70
CA VAL A 24 6.21 -27.74 10.25
C VAL A 24 5.31 -26.69 9.61
N LYS A 25 4.14 -26.43 10.19
CA LYS A 25 3.19 -25.43 9.69
C LYS A 25 3.77 -24.01 9.78
N PHE A 26 4.53 -23.74 10.82
CA PHE A 26 5.22 -22.47 11.00
C PHE A 26 6.32 -22.27 9.95
N ILE A 27 7.12 -23.30 9.67
CA ILE A 27 8.14 -23.25 8.60
C ILE A 27 7.47 -23.03 7.24
N VAL A 28 6.38 -23.75 6.94
CA VAL A 28 5.61 -23.56 5.71
C VAL A 28 5.07 -22.14 5.64
N MET A 29 4.58 -21.58 6.74
CA MET A 29 4.10 -20.20 6.80
C MET A 29 5.22 -19.19 6.55
N LEU A 30 6.40 -19.36 7.12
CA LEU A 30 7.58 -18.52 6.85
C LEU A 30 7.99 -18.59 5.38
N LEU A 31 8.02 -19.79 4.80
CA LEU A 31 8.34 -19.97 3.39
C LEU A 31 7.30 -19.31 2.48
N LEU A 32 6.01 -19.36 2.84
CA LEU A 32 4.94 -18.71 2.09
C LEU A 32 5.02 -17.18 2.21
N ILE A 33 5.34 -16.64 3.39
CA ILE A 33 5.52 -15.20 3.56
C ILE A 33 6.75 -14.72 2.79
N ALA A 34 7.88 -15.42 2.91
CA ALA A 34 9.10 -15.08 2.18
C ALA A 34 8.93 -15.22 0.67
N GLY A 35 8.33 -16.32 0.21
CA GLY A 35 8.03 -16.55 -1.19
C GLY A 35 7.00 -15.58 -1.74
N GLY A 36 5.97 -15.24 -0.96
CA GLY A 36 4.98 -14.24 -1.31
C GLY A 36 5.55 -12.84 -1.39
N SER A 37 6.41 -12.45 -0.43
CA SER A 37 7.11 -11.16 -0.48
C SER A 37 8.03 -11.06 -1.70
N LEU A 38 8.75 -12.14 -2.01
CA LEU A 38 9.59 -12.19 -3.21
C LEU A 38 8.74 -12.09 -4.48
N ALA A 39 7.64 -12.83 -4.55
CA ALA A 39 6.73 -12.79 -5.69
C ALA A 39 6.09 -11.41 -5.86
N VAL A 40 5.62 -10.77 -4.79
CA VAL A 40 5.10 -9.40 -4.82
C VAL A 40 6.19 -8.42 -5.26
N SER A 41 7.42 -8.57 -4.78
CA SER A 41 8.55 -7.72 -5.20
C SER A 41 8.86 -7.87 -6.69
N LEU A 42 8.82 -9.11 -7.23
CA LEU A 42 9.00 -9.36 -8.66
C LEU A 42 7.82 -8.79 -9.48
N VAL A 43 6.60 -8.99 -9.00
CA VAL A 43 5.38 -8.43 -9.61
C VAL A 43 5.41 -6.91 -9.63
N MET A 44 5.79 -6.27 -8.51
CA MET A 44 5.88 -4.80 -8.45
C MET A 44 7.00 -4.27 -9.35
N ARG A 45 8.06 -5.05 -9.55
CA ARG A 45 9.10 -4.73 -10.52
C ARG A 45 8.60 -4.81 -11.95
N ASP A 46 7.81 -5.84 -12.29
CA ASP A 46 7.32 -6.09 -13.65
C ASP A 46 5.95 -5.43 -13.93
N ALA A 47 5.12 -5.19 -12.91
CA ALA A 47 3.75 -4.67 -13.07
C ALA A 47 3.64 -3.14 -13.10
N GLY A 48 4.77 -2.43 -13.25
CA GLY A 48 4.74 -1.02 -13.63
C GLY A 48 4.11 -0.04 -12.65
N VAL A 49 4.17 -0.30 -11.35
CA VAL A 49 4.03 0.78 -10.37
C VAL A 49 5.16 1.80 -10.57
N PHE A 50 6.26 1.36 -11.21
CA PHE A 50 7.40 2.13 -11.69
C PHE A 50 7.67 1.88 -13.19
N GLN A 51 6.64 1.61 -14.02
CA GLN A 51 6.85 1.47 -15.46
C GLN A 51 7.32 2.80 -16.02
N THR A 52 8.54 2.82 -16.51
CA THR A 52 8.97 3.81 -17.48
C THR A 52 8.16 3.62 -18.74
N ALA A 53 7.65 4.69 -19.33
CA ALA A 53 6.97 4.62 -20.61
C ALA A 53 7.98 4.21 -21.70
N GLU A 54 7.64 3.21 -22.52
CA GLU A 54 8.46 2.79 -23.65
C GLU A 54 8.16 3.70 -24.84
N ILE A 55 9.13 4.54 -25.22
CA ILE A 55 8.96 5.60 -26.22
C ILE A 55 9.78 5.28 -27.44
N GLY A 56 9.13 5.18 -28.60
CA GLY A 56 9.80 5.14 -29.89
C GLY A 56 10.25 6.55 -30.31
N VAL A 57 11.51 6.70 -30.69
CA VAL A 57 12.03 7.97 -31.25
C VAL A 57 12.44 7.72 -32.68
N VAL A 58 11.77 8.46 -33.59
CA VAL A 58 12.05 8.42 -35.01
C VAL A 58 12.89 9.64 -35.35
N ILE A 59 14.15 9.40 -35.81
CA ILE A 59 15.08 10.43 -36.25
C ILE A 59 15.47 10.09 -37.69
N PRO A 60 15.44 11.04 -38.62
CA PRO A 60 15.91 10.84 -40.00
C PRO A 60 17.38 10.35 -40.07
N GLU A 61 17.70 9.50 -41.03
CA GLU A 61 18.94 8.70 -41.04
C GLU A 61 20.24 9.50 -41.03
N ASP A 62 20.28 10.74 -41.56
CA ASP A 62 21.52 11.49 -41.77
C ASP A 62 21.82 12.60 -40.73
N GLU A 63 21.05 12.71 -39.65
CA GLU A 63 21.19 13.80 -38.69
C GLU A 63 21.96 13.44 -37.41
N ALA A 64 23.29 13.46 -37.47
CA ALA A 64 24.15 13.19 -36.32
C ALA A 64 23.94 14.18 -35.15
N GLN A 65 23.64 15.44 -35.43
CA GLN A 65 23.40 16.47 -34.41
C GLN A 65 22.09 16.27 -33.69
N THR A 66 21.01 15.96 -34.40
CA THR A 66 19.69 15.62 -33.81
C THR A 66 19.78 14.36 -32.94
N LYS A 67 20.52 13.35 -33.39
CA LYS A 67 20.82 12.15 -32.56
C LYS A 67 21.54 12.49 -31.27
N MET A 68 22.53 13.37 -31.30
CA MET A 68 23.28 13.79 -30.11
C MET A 68 22.39 14.53 -29.11
N VAL A 69 21.52 15.43 -29.60
CA VAL A 69 20.54 16.15 -28.76
C VAL A 69 19.52 15.17 -28.14
N ALA A 70 18.96 14.23 -28.91
CA ALA A 70 18.03 13.24 -28.42
C ALA A 70 18.66 12.31 -27.39
N GLN A 71 19.90 11.86 -27.59
CA GLN A 71 20.67 11.07 -26.63
C GLN A 71 20.94 11.85 -25.33
N PHE A 72 21.23 13.15 -25.46
CA PHE A 72 21.44 13.99 -24.30
C PHE A 72 20.14 14.14 -23.45
N ILE A 73 19.01 14.41 -24.11
CA ILE A 73 17.70 14.49 -23.43
C ILE A 73 17.37 13.17 -22.75
N SER A 74 17.58 12.04 -23.43
CA SER A 74 17.34 10.70 -22.87
C SER A 74 18.24 10.37 -21.68
N ALA A 75 19.38 11.04 -21.55
CA ALA A 75 20.33 10.87 -20.45
C ALA A 75 19.97 11.66 -19.19
N MET A 76 19.03 12.60 -19.26
CA MET A 76 18.60 13.42 -18.12
C MET A 76 17.91 12.57 -17.04
N ASP A 77 18.17 12.86 -15.76
CA ASP A 77 17.61 12.08 -14.64
C ASP A 77 16.08 12.17 -14.56
N SER A 78 15.50 13.33 -14.89
CA SER A 78 14.04 13.51 -14.94
C SER A 78 13.38 12.64 -16.00
N VAL A 79 14.02 12.49 -17.15
CA VAL A 79 13.54 11.69 -18.28
C VAL A 79 13.75 10.20 -18.02
N LYS A 80 14.94 9.77 -17.57
CA LYS A 80 15.26 8.37 -17.25
C LYS A 80 14.35 7.77 -16.19
N SER A 81 13.88 8.60 -15.27
CA SER A 81 12.98 8.14 -14.20
C SER A 81 11.58 7.76 -14.70
N VAL A 82 11.18 8.27 -15.88
CA VAL A 82 9.82 8.18 -16.41
C VAL A 82 9.76 7.45 -17.75
N CYS A 83 10.82 7.54 -18.59
CA CYS A 83 10.81 7.07 -19.97
C CYS A 83 12.03 6.21 -20.30
N HIS A 84 11.81 5.24 -21.19
CA HIS A 84 12.84 4.47 -21.85
C HIS A 84 12.73 4.68 -23.37
N PHE A 85 13.80 5.15 -24.02
CA PHE A 85 13.77 5.51 -25.44
C PHE A 85 14.33 4.37 -26.31
N GLN A 86 13.61 4.07 -27.39
CA GLN A 86 14.02 3.15 -28.44
C GLN A 86 14.08 3.92 -29.76
N TYR A 87 15.23 3.88 -30.43
CA TYR A 87 15.41 4.53 -31.72
C TYR A 87 15.01 3.56 -32.83
N LEU A 88 13.99 3.88 -33.59
CA LEU A 88 13.35 3.01 -34.58
C LEU A 88 13.03 3.78 -35.87
N ASP A 89 12.86 3.06 -36.97
CA ASP A 89 12.28 3.62 -38.17
C ASP A 89 10.80 3.93 -38.01
N GLN A 90 10.29 4.92 -38.77
CA GLN A 90 8.91 5.37 -38.66
C GLN A 90 7.89 4.22 -38.84
N GLY A 91 8.13 3.30 -39.79
CA GLY A 91 7.25 2.16 -40.04
C GLY A 91 7.24 1.18 -38.88
N GLU A 92 8.39 0.85 -38.32
CA GLU A 92 8.56 -0.05 -37.19
C GLU A 92 7.99 0.56 -35.89
N ALA A 93 8.26 1.85 -35.65
CA ALA A 93 7.75 2.58 -34.48
C ALA A 93 6.22 2.64 -34.48
N MET A 94 5.59 2.95 -35.63
CA MET A 94 4.13 3.00 -35.76
C MET A 94 3.47 1.61 -35.68
N ALA A 95 4.14 0.53 -36.15
CA ALA A 95 3.67 -0.83 -35.97
C ALA A 95 3.72 -1.23 -34.49
N SER A 96 4.83 -0.96 -33.81
CA SER A 96 5.03 -1.24 -32.38
C SER A 96 4.05 -0.45 -31.48
N LEU A 97 3.73 0.79 -31.85
CA LEU A 97 2.70 1.59 -31.15
C LEU A 97 1.30 0.94 -31.30
N LYS A 98 0.96 0.46 -32.50
CA LYS A 98 -0.32 -0.23 -32.75
C LYS A 98 -0.40 -1.58 -32.03
N GLU A 99 0.70 -2.30 -31.91
CA GLU A 99 0.80 -3.57 -31.19
C GLU A 99 0.82 -3.38 -29.66
N GLY A 100 0.98 -2.13 -29.17
CA GLY A 100 1.04 -1.82 -27.75
C GLY A 100 2.35 -2.19 -27.06
N THR A 101 3.44 -2.40 -27.83
CA THR A 101 4.81 -2.59 -27.33
C THR A 101 5.49 -1.27 -27.02
N LEU A 102 5.06 -0.17 -27.67
CA LEU A 102 5.42 1.21 -27.35
C LEU A 102 4.22 1.94 -26.77
N ASP A 103 4.48 2.84 -25.82
CA ASP A 103 3.47 3.69 -25.20
C ASP A 103 3.23 4.99 -25.94
N ALA A 104 4.27 5.51 -26.64
CA ALA A 104 4.18 6.67 -27.52
C ALA A 104 5.31 6.65 -28.57
N VAL A 105 5.14 7.46 -29.61
CA VAL A 105 6.20 7.68 -30.64
C VAL A 105 6.42 9.16 -30.81
N LEU A 106 7.67 9.62 -30.68
CA LEU A 106 8.12 10.96 -31.00
C LEU A 106 8.79 10.92 -32.35
N SER A 107 8.21 11.61 -33.34
CA SER A 107 8.77 11.74 -34.69
C SER A 107 9.32 13.16 -34.90
N LEU A 108 10.62 13.26 -35.17
CA LEU A 108 11.28 14.51 -35.51
C LEU A 108 11.26 14.70 -37.02
N PRO A 109 11.03 15.92 -37.53
CA PRO A 109 11.04 16.21 -38.97
C PRO A 109 12.46 16.12 -39.58
N GLU A 110 12.53 15.93 -40.87
CA GLU A 110 13.79 16.06 -41.60
C GLU A 110 14.37 17.46 -41.45
N GLN A 111 15.69 17.57 -41.25
CA GLN A 111 16.41 18.86 -41.04
C GLN A 111 15.95 19.60 -39.75
N PHE A 112 15.51 18.87 -38.71
CA PHE A 112 15.02 19.46 -37.46
C PHE A 112 15.95 20.54 -36.90
N TYR A 113 17.26 20.24 -36.80
CA TYR A 113 18.24 21.19 -36.27
C TYR A 113 18.37 22.44 -37.13
N GLU A 114 18.44 22.30 -38.46
CA GLU A 114 18.55 23.40 -39.39
C GLU A 114 17.27 24.25 -39.43
N ASP A 115 16.12 23.60 -39.33
CA ASP A 115 14.82 24.30 -39.30
C ASP A 115 14.66 25.16 -38.05
N VAL A 116 15.11 24.66 -36.88
CA VAL A 116 15.12 25.45 -35.64
C VAL A 116 16.13 26.60 -35.72
N ASP A 117 17.36 26.36 -36.22
CA ASP A 117 18.40 27.38 -36.33
C ASP A 117 18.00 28.47 -37.34
N SER A 118 17.38 28.11 -38.45
CA SER A 118 16.91 29.07 -39.49
C SER A 118 15.61 29.79 -39.12
N GLY A 119 14.86 29.30 -38.10
CA GLY A 119 13.56 29.86 -37.73
C GLY A 119 12.38 29.38 -38.59
N LYS A 120 12.56 28.31 -39.36
CA LYS A 120 11.48 27.67 -40.13
C LYS A 120 10.52 26.89 -39.24
N ASN A 121 11.03 26.32 -38.12
CA ASN A 121 10.27 25.72 -37.05
C ASN A 121 9.26 24.64 -37.49
N THR A 122 9.68 23.69 -38.31
CA THR A 122 8.86 22.55 -38.71
C THR A 122 8.48 21.74 -37.42
N PRO A 123 7.19 21.50 -37.14
CA PRO A 123 6.78 20.87 -35.87
C PRO A 123 7.23 19.41 -35.77
N ALA A 124 7.59 18.98 -34.57
CA ALA A 124 7.71 17.57 -34.23
C ALA A 124 6.33 16.98 -33.98
N THR A 125 6.15 15.67 -34.20
CA THR A 125 4.86 15.01 -34.01
C THR A 125 4.97 13.93 -32.94
N ILE A 126 4.04 13.94 -31.97
CA ILE A 126 3.91 12.87 -30.98
C ILE A 126 2.64 12.07 -31.28
N TYR A 127 2.81 10.74 -31.39
CA TYR A 127 1.71 9.81 -31.57
C TYR A 127 1.37 9.12 -30.26
N PHE A 128 0.10 9.21 -29.81
CA PHE A 128 -0.44 8.55 -28.65
C PHE A 128 -1.56 7.58 -29.01
N PRO A 129 -1.78 6.50 -28.22
CA PRO A 129 -3.00 5.71 -28.32
C PRO A 129 -4.20 6.49 -27.75
N GLU A 130 -5.43 6.27 -28.28
CA GLU A 130 -6.67 6.97 -27.85
C GLU A 130 -6.91 6.92 -26.32
N ASN A 131 -6.50 5.82 -25.65
CA ASN A 131 -6.61 5.62 -24.21
C ASN A 131 -5.20 5.55 -23.57
N ALA A 132 -4.43 6.62 -23.72
CA ALA A 132 -3.07 6.68 -23.19
C ALA A 132 -3.05 6.51 -21.66
N PRO A 133 -2.28 5.56 -21.11
CA PRO A 133 -2.11 5.41 -19.67
C PRO A 133 -1.44 6.64 -19.06
N LEU A 134 -1.57 6.79 -17.74
CA LEU A 134 -1.06 7.98 -17.04
C LEU A 134 0.44 8.24 -17.31
N ASN A 135 1.26 7.19 -17.38
CA ASN A 135 2.70 7.34 -17.64
C ASN A 135 2.99 7.89 -19.04
N THR A 136 2.19 7.51 -20.04
CA THR A 136 2.27 8.06 -21.40
C THR A 136 1.86 9.53 -21.43
N ARG A 137 0.83 9.93 -20.66
CA ARG A 137 0.43 11.32 -20.50
C ARG A 137 1.49 12.16 -19.79
N VAL A 138 2.18 11.57 -18.80
CA VAL A 138 3.34 12.20 -18.12
C VAL A 138 4.49 12.45 -19.09
N PHE A 139 4.73 11.53 -20.04
CA PHE A 139 5.69 11.78 -21.12
C PHE A 139 5.26 12.94 -22.02
N GLY A 140 3.99 13.00 -22.39
CA GLY A 140 3.45 14.12 -23.17
C GLY A 140 3.68 15.47 -22.48
N GLU A 141 3.42 15.55 -21.17
CA GLU A 141 3.69 16.74 -20.37
C GLU A 141 5.18 17.12 -20.42
N LEU A 142 6.06 16.14 -20.21
CA LEU A 142 7.51 16.36 -20.22
C LEU A 142 8.00 16.93 -21.57
N VAL A 143 7.47 16.43 -22.71
CA VAL A 143 7.82 16.95 -24.04
C VAL A 143 7.25 18.35 -24.23
N THR A 144 6.02 18.60 -23.80
CA THR A 144 5.40 19.94 -23.88
C THR A 144 6.20 20.96 -23.07
N ASP A 145 6.66 20.60 -21.87
CA ASP A 145 7.52 21.44 -21.02
C ASP A 145 8.87 21.75 -21.73
N GLY A 146 9.50 20.73 -22.31
CA GLY A 146 10.75 20.90 -23.04
C GLY A 146 10.62 21.81 -24.28
N VAL A 147 9.51 21.64 -25.00
CA VAL A 147 9.21 22.51 -26.16
C VAL A 147 8.92 23.94 -25.72
N SER A 148 8.25 24.16 -24.61
CA SER A 148 7.99 25.49 -24.08
C SER A 148 9.27 26.22 -23.65
N LEU A 149 10.25 25.51 -23.08
CA LEU A 149 11.58 26.08 -22.83
C LEU A 149 12.27 26.55 -24.12
N LEU A 150 12.20 25.73 -25.18
CA LEU A 150 12.74 26.09 -26.49
C LEU A 150 12.01 27.29 -27.08
N ARG A 151 10.67 27.32 -27.04
CA ARG A 151 9.83 28.45 -27.47
C ARG A 151 10.21 29.76 -26.77
N THR A 152 10.43 29.70 -25.46
CA THR A 152 10.84 30.86 -24.67
C THR A 152 12.20 31.40 -25.13
N ALA A 153 13.15 30.51 -25.42
CA ALA A 153 14.45 30.90 -25.92
C ALA A 153 14.37 31.52 -27.33
N GLU A 154 13.64 30.90 -28.25
CA GLU A 154 13.43 31.41 -29.61
C GLU A 154 12.70 32.74 -29.61
N ALA A 155 11.62 32.88 -28.83
CA ALA A 155 10.90 34.14 -28.72
C ALA A 155 11.82 35.28 -28.29
N GLY A 156 12.72 35.02 -27.35
CA GLY A 156 13.74 35.99 -26.93
C GLY A 156 14.71 36.38 -28.04
N VAL A 157 15.19 35.43 -28.84
CA VAL A 157 16.10 35.70 -29.97
C VAL A 157 15.38 36.49 -31.05
N TYR A 158 14.15 36.11 -31.42
CA TYR A 158 13.40 36.82 -32.46
C TYR A 158 12.98 38.22 -32.01
N ALA A 159 12.57 38.37 -30.77
CA ALA A 159 12.26 39.68 -30.19
C ALA A 159 13.47 40.63 -30.21
N ALA A 160 14.64 40.10 -29.85
CA ALA A 160 15.87 40.89 -29.88
C ALA A 160 16.28 41.28 -31.30
N TYR A 161 16.10 40.36 -32.27
CA TYR A 161 16.38 40.62 -33.67
C TYR A 161 15.46 41.70 -34.27
N ASP A 162 14.13 41.57 -34.04
CA ASP A 162 13.17 42.59 -34.52
C ASP A 162 13.42 43.97 -33.89
N THR A 163 13.75 43.96 -32.59
CA THR A 163 14.08 45.20 -31.88
C THR A 163 15.36 45.82 -32.42
N ALA A 164 16.39 45.01 -32.74
CA ALA A 164 17.62 45.48 -33.37
C ALA A 164 17.37 46.10 -34.75
N GLN A 165 16.45 45.57 -35.54
CA GLN A 165 16.05 46.14 -36.81
C GLN A 165 15.35 47.50 -36.63
N ILE A 166 14.47 47.64 -35.64
CA ILE A 166 13.77 48.91 -35.37
C ILE A 166 14.75 50.03 -35.00
N TYR A 167 15.74 49.72 -34.16
CA TYR A 167 16.74 50.68 -33.70
C TYR A 167 17.98 50.77 -34.60
N GLN A 168 18.00 50.00 -35.71
CA GLN A 168 19.10 50.01 -36.74
C GLN A 168 20.48 49.78 -36.10
N THR A 169 20.58 48.89 -35.12
CA THR A 169 21.85 48.57 -34.46
C THR A 169 22.77 47.77 -35.40
N GLU A 170 24.08 47.98 -35.31
CA GLU A 170 25.09 47.26 -36.13
C GLU A 170 25.32 45.79 -35.68
N ILE A 171 24.55 45.29 -34.73
CA ILE A 171 24.70 43.95 -34.20
C ILE A 171 24.18 42.90 -35.19
N SER A 172 25.00 41.92 -35.54
CA SER A 172 24.60 40.86 -36.45
C SER A 172 23.65 39.86 -35.77
N ARG A 173 22.79 39.18 -36.56
CA ARG A 173 21.89 38.12 -36.09
C ARG A 173 22.62 37.04 -35.29
N ASN A 174 23.81 36.63 -35.76
CA ASN A 174 24.59 35.59 -35.07
C ASN A 174 25.09 36.06 -33.70
N GLN A 175 25.48 37.34 -33.57
CA GLN A 175 25.89 37.87 -32.25
C GLN A 175 24.73 37.97 -31.27
N ILE A 176 23.53 38.33 -31.73
CA ILE A 176 22.31 38.30 -30.90
C ILE A 176 22.01 36.86 -30.46
N GLY A 177 22.06 35.90 -31.40
CA GLY A 177 21.85 34.49 -31.14
C GLY A 177 22.85 33.96 -30.11
N ASP A 178 24.15 34.23 -30.28
CA ASP A 178 25.19 33.75 -29.35
C ASP A 178 24.99 34.27 -27.91
N VAL A 179 24.65 35.57 -27.76
CA VAL A 179 24.44 36.19 -26.46
C VAL A 179 23.19 35.65 -25.77
N ILE A 180 22.08 35.57 -26.49
CA ILE A 180 20.78 35.19 -25.90
C ILE A 180 20.66 33.68 -25.80
N SER A 181 20.95 32.92 -26.86
CA SER A 181 20.85 31.44 -26.84
C SER A 181 21.81 30.83 -25.82
N GLY A 182 23.05 31.34 -25.71
CA GLY A 182 24.00 30.88 -24.72
C GLY A 182 23.51 31.06 -23.28
N LEU A 183 22.81 32.17 -22.99
CA LEU A 183 22.23 32.44 -21.70
C LEU A 183 21.07 31.50 -21.40
N TYR A 184 20.11 31.36 -22.30
CA TYR A 184 18.95 30.49 -22.14
C TYR A 184 19.36 29.02 -22.03
N ILE A 185 20.31 28.57 -22.84
CA ILE A 185 20.85 27.22 -22.80
C ILE A 185 21.49 26.94 -21.43
N TYR A 186 22.30 27.88 -20.92
CA TYR A 186 22.94 27.72 -19.61
C TYR A 186 21.89 27.55 -18.49
N GLU A 187 20.90 28.41 -18.41
CA GLU A 187 19.86 28.36 -17.40
C GLU A 187 18.98 27.11 -17.55
N ALA A 188 18.62 26.71 -18.77
CA ALA A 188 17.86 25.49 -19.03
C ALA A 188 18.61 24.22 -18.55
N PHE A 189 19.95 24.20 -18.66
CA PHE A 189 20.77 23.10 -18.17
C PHE A 189 20.98 23.14 -16.64
N ASP A 190 21.09 24.31 -16.02
CA ASP A 190 21.26 24.48 -14.58
C ASP A 190 19.91 24.45 -13.79
N ARG A 191 18.78 24.18 -14.46
CA ARG A 191 17.43 24.24 -13.90
C ARG A 191 17.24 23.47 -12.59
N THR A 192 17.94 22.35 -12.41
CA THR A 192 17.87 21.56 -11.17
C THR A 192 18.44 22.30 -9.97
N SER A 193 19.38 23.22 -10.17
CA SER A 193 20.00 24.02 -9.11
C SER A 193 19.03 25.02 -8.47
N VAL A 194 17.97 25.41 -9.18
CA VAL A 194 16.92 26.32 -8.71
C VAL A 194 16.18 25.72 -7.49
N PHE A 195 16.07 24.41 -7.45
CA PHE A 195 15.29 23.70 -6.43
C PHE A 195 16.14 23.21 -5.26
N GLN A 196 15.66 23.49 -4.06
CA GLN A 196 16.13 22.84 -2.83
C GLN A 196 15.24 21.65 -2.53
N LYS A 197 15.74 20.44 -2.79
CA LYS A 197 14.98 19.21 -2.54
C LYS A 197 14.90 18.90 -1.06
N ASN A 198 13.67 18.82 -0.53
CA ASN A 198 13.36 18.46 0.85
C ASN A 198 12.51 17.18 0.84
N VAL A 199 13.10 16.07 1.26
CA VAL A 199 12.41 14.78 1.33
C VAL A 199 11.80 14.62 2.71
N TYR A 200 10.48 14.54 2.76
CA TYR A 200 9.73 14.26 3.98
C TYR A 200 9.21 12.82 3.93
N SER A 201 9.44 12.08 4.96
CA SER A 201 8.94 10.72 5.06
C SER A 201 7.85 10.63 6.12
N SER A 202 6.70 10.07 5.75
CA SER A 202 5.66 9.65 6.70
C SER A 202 6.17 8.61 7.70
N LEU A 203 7.29 7.98 7.36
CA LEU A 203 7.98 6.98 8.18
C LEU A 203 9.06 7.61 9.10
N GLY A 204 9.14 8.93 9.16
CA GLY A 204 10.17 9.65 9.89
C GLY A 204 11.54 9.48 9.24
N LYS A 205 12.51 8.89 9.96
CA LYS A 205 13.87 8.63 9.45
C LYS A 205 14.02 7.25 8.81
N ALA A 206 12.95 6.43 8.81
CA ALA A 206 13.01 5.06 8.33
C ALA A 206 12.79 5.00 6.81
N ASP A 207 13.54 4.14 6.16
CA ASP A 207 13.32 3.76 4.78
C ASP A 207 12.14 2.78 4.67
N LEU A 208 11.56 2.68 3.48
CA LEU A 208 10.43 1.79 3.20
C LEU A 208 10.73 0.34 3.58
N TYR A 209 11.94 -0.14 3.26
CA TYR A 209 12.37 -1.51 3.58
C TYR A 209 12.50 -1.74 5.09
N GLN A 210 13.03 -0.77 5.84
CA GLN A 210 13.13 -0.82 7.30
C GLN A 210 11.76 -0.92 7.94
N TYR A 211 10.84 -0.08 7.48
CA TYR A 211 9.46 -0.06 7.98
C TYR A 211 8.75 -1.39 7.75
N TYR A 212 8.69 -1.86 6.51
CA TYR A 212 7.98 -3.09 6.20
C TYR A 212 8.67 -4.35 6.74
N PHE A 213 9.98 -4.33 6.93
CA PHE A 213 10.67 -5.43 7.62
C PHE A 213 10.23 -5.51 9.09
N SER A 214 10.23 -4.39 9.83
CA SER A 214 9.77 -4.36 11.22
C SER A 214 8.30 -4.76 11.33
N ALA A 215 7.46 -4.24 10.46
CA ALA A 215 6.04 -4.55 10.38
C ALA A 215 5.78 -6.04 10.12
N ALA A 216 6.50 -6.65 9.16
CA ALA A 216 6.34 -8.06 8.83
C ALA A 216 6.70 -8.98 10.01
N VAL A 217 7.81 -8.69 10.71
CA VAL A 217 8.18 -9.46 11.91
C VAL A 217 7.11 -9.30 13.00
N LEU A 218 6.65 -8.09 13.23
CA LEU A 218 5.63 -7.81 14.25
C LEU A 218 4.29 -8.49 13.93
N LEU A 219 3.85 -8.44 12.68
CA LEU A 219 2.66 -9.14 12.21
C LEU A 219 2.79 -10.66 12.38
N LEU A 220 3.96 -11.22 12.08
CA LEU A 220 4.26 -12.63 12.31
C LEU A 220 4.12 -13.00 13.79
N LEU A 221 4.73 -12.22 14.70
CA LEU A 221 4.63 -12.43 16.13
C LEU A 221 3.18 -12.33 16.62
N LEU A 222 2.42 -11.35 16.12
CA LEU A 222 1.02 -11.15 16.45
C LEU A 222 0.14 -12.33 16.00
N MET A 223 0.37 -12.86 14.80
CA MET A 223 -0.38 -13.99 14.26
C MET A 223 -0.05 -15.32 14.96
N MET A 224 1.14 -15.45 15.55
CA MET A 224 1.47 -16.62 16.38
C MET A 224 0.52 -16.80 17.58
N GLY A 225 -0.14 -15.73 18.03
CA GLY A 225 -1.12 -15.77 19.11
C GLY A 225 -2.22 -16.80 18.91
N VAL A 226 -2.63 -17.02 17.65
CA VAL A 226 -3.65 -18.02 17.28
C VAL A 226 -3.25 -19.45 17.68
N ASN A 227 -1.94 -19.75 17.70
CA ASN A 227 -1.43 -21.09 18.02
C ASN A 227 -1.48 -21.42 19.51
N TYR A 228 -1.63 -20.45 20.40
CA TYR A 228 -1.59 -20.67 21.85
C TYR A 228 -2.95 -21.04 22.48
N GLY A 229 -4.01 -21.19 21.68
CA GLY A 229 -5.33 -21.61 22.16
C GLY A 229 -5.30 -22.86 23.00
N TYR A 230 -4.37 -23.82 22.77
CA TYR A 230 -4.25 -25.04 23.55
C TYR A 230 -3.96 -24.81 25.04
N LEU A 231 -3.32 -23.69 25.42
CA LEU A 231 -3.05 -23.31 26.82
C LEU A 231 -4.33 -22.94 27.60
N TYR A 232 -5.42 -22.67 26.87
CA TYR A 232 -6.71 -22.22 27.43
C TYR A 232 -7.82 -23.26 27.27
N GLN A 233 -7.48 -24.51 26.97
CA GLN A 233 -8.44 -25.59 27.00
C GLN A 233 -8.96 -25.80 28.42
N LYS A 234 -10.28 -25.93 28.57
CA LYS A 234 -10.90 -26.21 29.88
C LYS A 234 -10.38 -27.54 30.43
N GLN A 235 -9.79 -27.46 31.60
CA GLN A 235 -9.41 -28.64 32.40
C GLN A 235 -10.61 -29.14 33.23
N SER A 236 -10.57 -30.38 33.69
CA SER A 236 -11.60 -30.85 34.61
C SER A 236 -11.48 -30.11 35.95
N ARG A 237 -12.63 -29.84 36.59
CA ARG A 237 -12.68 -29.12 37.88
C ARG A 237 -11.76 -29.77 38.94
N ALA A 238 -11.72 -31.11 39.00
CA ALA A 238 -10.86 -31.83 39.93
C ALA A 238 -9.36 -31.50 39.72
N VAL A 239 -8.93 -31.23 38.47
CA VAL A 239 -7.55 -30.85 38.18
C VAL A 239 -7.31 -29.40 38.57
N GLU A 240 -8.25 -28.49 38.29
CA GLU A 240 -8.14 -27.06 38.66
C GLU A 240 -8.09 -26.89 40.20
N GLU A 241 -8.95 -27.59 40.92
CA GLU A 241 -8.95 -27.58 42.39
C GLU A 241 -7.65 -28.17 42.98
N LYS A 242 -7.16 -29.26 42.40
CA LYS A 242 -5.90 -29.87 42.81
C LYS A 242 -4.70 -28.93 42.60
N ILE A 243 -4.65 -28.20 41.48
CA ILE A 243 -3.63 -27.18 41.17
C ILE A 243 -3.68 -26.06 42.22
N ARG A 244 -4.90 -25.62 42.61
CA ARG A 244 -5.08 -24.58 43.65
C ARG A 244 -4.63 -25.06 45.04
N ILE A 245 -4.95 -26.30 45.42
CA ILE A 245 -4.50 -26.89 46.68
C ILE A 245 -2.99 -26.93 46.80
N TYR A 246 -2.28 -27.15 45.67
CA TYR A 246 -0.81 -27.10 45.63
C TYR A 246 -0.22 -25.68 45.62
N GLY A 247 -1.05 -24.63 45.84
CA GLY A 247 -0.61 -23.25 46.01
C GLY A 247 -0.32 -22.53 44.70
N ILE A 248 -0.83 -23.02 43.55
CA ILE A 248 -0.78 -22.37 42.27
C ILE A 248 -2.10 -21.62 42.06
N GLY A 249 -2.13 -20.37 42.52
CA GLY A 249 -3.25 -19.46 42.27
C GLY A 249 -3.26 -18.89 40.86
N GLU A 250 -4.28 -18.09 40.55
CA GLU A 250 -4.48 -17.50 39.20
C GLU A 250 -3.25 -16.68 38.73
N GLU A 251 -2.58 -15.96 39.65
CA GLU A 251 -1.39 -15.16 39.34
C GLU A 251 -0.22 -16.01 38.85
N LYS A 252 0.06 -17.11 39.55
CA LYS A 252 1.15 -18.02 39.19
C LYS A 252 0.84 -18.77 37.89
N ASN A 253 -0.43 -19.14 37.68
CA ASN A 253 -0.89 -19.78 36.46
C ASN A 253 -0.79 -18.82 35.27
N ALA A 254 -1.18 -17.55 35.44
CA ALA A 254 -1.02 -16.49 34.45
C ALA A 254 0.46 -16.28 34.07
N LEU A 255 1.34 -16.18 35.08
CA LEU A 255 2.78 -16.03 34.86
C LEU A 255 3.39 -17.18 34.04
N ILE A 256 2.99 -18.44 34.38
CA ILE A 256 3.44 -19.62 33.65
C ILE A 256 2.99 -19.59 32.20
N LYS A 257 1.73 -19.25 31.93
CA LYS A 257 1.20 -19.14 30.56
C LYS A 257 1.91 -18.05 29.76
N VAL A 258 2.10 -16.88 30.36
CA VAL A 258 2.83 -15.76 29.71
C VAL A 258 4.27 -16.19 29.41
N LEU A 259 4.99 -16.82 30.34
CA LEU A 259 6.36 -17.30 30.10
C LEU A 259 6.42 -18.33 28.95
N LEU A 260 5.47 -19.27 28.91
CA LEU A 260 5.39 -20.29 27.87
C LEU A 260 5.10 -19.72 26.47
N MET A 261 4.47 -18.54 26.39
CA MET A 261 4.26 -17.82 25.14
C MET A 261 5.45 -16.91 24.78
N THR A 262 6.05 -16.25 25.77
CA THR A 262 7.16 -15.31 25.58
C THR A 262 8.39 -15.97 24.93
N VAL A 263 8.79 -17.15 25.43
CA VAL A 263 10.02 -17.80 24.95
C VAL A 263 9.95 -18.18 23.47
N PRO A 264 8.89 -18.83 22.95
CA PRO A 264 8.79 -19.10 21.52
C PRO A 264 8.65 -17.85 20.67
N LEU A 265 7.91 -16.81 21.12
CA LEU A 265 7.79 -15.54 20.42
C LEU A 265 9.16 -14.85 20.27
N TRP A 266 9.91 -14.77 21.37
CA TRP A 266 11.25 -14.22 21.35
C TRP A 266 12.18 -14.99 20.42
N PHE A 267 12.19 -16.34 20.51
CA PHE A 267 13.01 -17.19 19.66
C PHE A 267 12.73 -16.95 18.17
N VAL A 268 11.46 -16.88 17.80
CA VAL A 268 11.06 -16.61 16.41
C VAL A 268 11.45 -15.20 15.97
N GLY A 269 11.23 -14.19 16.82
CA GLY A 269 11.63 -12.83 16.52
C GLY A 269 13.14 -12.72 16.27
N ILE A 270 13.97 -13.35 17.09
CA ILE A 270 15.42 -13.38 16.92
C ILE A 270 15.84 -14.19 15.71
N LEU A 271 15.18 -15.31 15.41
CA LEU A 271 15.50 -16.12 14.23
C LEU A 271 15.25 -15.33 12.94
N VAL A 272 14.11 -14.62 12.84
CA VAL A 272 13.80 -13.79 11.67
C VAL A 272 14.75 -12.59 11.58
N TYR A 273 15.08 -11.96 12.71
CA TYR A 273 16.09 -10.91 12.77
C TYR A 273 17.47 -11.40 12.28
N ALA A 274 17.94 -12.53 12.78
CA ALA A 274 19.22 -13.12 12.36
C ALA A 274 19.21 -13.49 10.87
N ALA A 275 18.10 -14.05 10.36
CA ALA A 275 17.95 -14.30 8.94
C ALA A 275 17.99 -13.01 8.10
N GLY A 276 17.34 -11.94 8.58
CA GLY A 276 17.43 -10.61 7.98
C GLY A 276 18.85 -10.05 7.93
N CYS A 277 19.62 -10.19 9.02
CA CYS A 277 21.04 -9.80 9.07
C CYS A 277 21.91 -10.59 8.06
N LEU A 278 21.64 -11.90 7.93
CA LEU A 278 22.37 -12.76 6.96
C LEU A 278 22.07 -12.37 5.52
N VAL A 279 20.81 -12.11 5.20
CA VAL A 279 20.38 -11.68 3.86
C VAL A 279 20.95 -10.30 3.54
N SER A 280 20.87 -9.35 4.48
CA SER A 280 21.43 -8.01 4.36
C SER A 280 22.94 -8.05 4.08
N GLY A 281 23.68 -8.88 4.83
CA GLY A 281 25.12 -9.03 4.64
C GLY A 281 25.50 -9.64 3.28
N LYS A 282 24.74 -10.64 2.78
CA LYS A 282 24.99 -11.26 1.46
C LYS A 282 24.68 -10.33 0.29
N LEU A 283 23.67 -9.49 0.41
CA LEU A 283 23.26 -8.55 -0.63
C LEU A 283 24.01 -7.20 -0.55
N HIS A 284 25.00 -7.08 0.36
CA HIS A 284 25.72 -5.83 0.64
C HIS A 284 24.76 -4.66 0.97
N LEU A 285 23.59 -4.98 1.48
CA LEU A 285 22.60 -4.01 1.98
C LEU A 285 22.94 -3.73 3.45
N SER A 286 23.51 -2.58 3.76
CA SER A 286 23.97 -2.21 5.10
C SER A 286 22.84 -1.78 6.06
N PHE A 287 21.64 -2.33 5.92
CA PHE A 287 20.51 -1.83 6.69
C PHE A 287 20.25 -2.58 8.02
N LEU A 288 20.82 -3.76 8.24
CA LEU A 288 20.67 -4.55 9.47
C LEU A 288 22.02 -5.03 9.99
N TRP A 289 22.29 -4.77 11.28
CA TRP A 289 23.49 -5.19 12.01
C TRP A 289 23.09 -5.97 13.25
N PHE A 290 23.92 -6.93 13.65
CA PHE A 290 23.68 -7.68 14.88
C PHE A 290 23.99 -6.80 16.11
N ASP A 291 22.94 -6.53 16.90
CA ASP A 291 23.02 -5.74 18.13
C ASP A 291 22.49 -6.53 19.34
N ARG A 292 23.19 -6.43 20.45
CA ARG A 292 22.80 -7.08 21.72
C ARG A 292 21.54 -6.44 22.33
N GLU A 293 21.32 -5.15 22.12
CA GLU A 293 20.13 -4.44 22.59
C GLU A 293 18.86 -5.01 21.95
N VAL A 294 18.95 -5.43 20.69
CA VAL A 294 17.84 -6.05 19.98
C VAL A 294 17.39 -7.35 20.65
N LEU A 295 18.31 -8.15 21.23
CA LEU A 295 17.97 -9.38 21.93
C LEU A 295 17.12 -9.12 23.18
N SER A 296 17.49 -8.15 23.99
CA SER A 296 16.77 -7.80 25.23
C SER A 296 15.47 -7.04 24.93
N GLY A 297 15.49 -6.12 23.95
CA GLY A 297 14.31 -5.37 23.52
C GLY A 297 13.24 -6.26 22.89
N THR A 298 13.63 -7.22 22.05
CA THR A 298 12.71 -8.20 21.47
C THR A 298 12.13 -9.14 22.54
N LEU A 299 12.92 -9.50 23.58
CA LEU A 299 12.40 -10.29 24.71
C LEU A 299 11.30 -9.54 25.46
N LEU A 300 11.53 -8.27 25.76
CA LEU A 300 10.55 -7.43 26.44
C LEU A 300 9.28 -7.26 25.59
N LEU A 301 9.44 -7.00 24.29
CA LEU A 301 8.29 -6.91 23.35
C LEU A 301 7.52 -8.23 23.29
N ALA A 302 8.20 -9.37 23.18
CA ALA A 302 7.58 -10.69 23.20
C ALA A 302 6.79 -10.95 24.49
N ALA A 303 7.29 -10.49 25.66
CA ALA A 303 6.60 -10.59 26.94
C ALA A 303 5.30 -9.74 26.95
N VAL A 304 5.33 -8.54 26.40
CA VAL A 304 4.14 -7.65 26.28
C VAL A 304 3.09 -8.27 25.36
N ILE A 305 3.50 -8.77 24.19
CA ILE A 305 2.62 -9.46 23.24
C ILE A 305 2.01 -10.72 23.90
N ALA A 306 2.80 -11.49 24.66
CA ALA A 306 2.31 -12.64 25.40
C ALA A 306 1.28 -12.26 26.48
N ALA A 307 1.50 -11.15 27.20
CA ALA A 307 0.55 -10.63 28.18
C ALA A 307 -0.76 -10.17 27.50
N TYR A 308 -0.68 -9.56 26.35
CA TYR A 308 -1.85 -9.21 25.53
C TYR A 308 -2.63 -10.48 25.10
N PHE A 309 -1.97 -11.50 24.59
CA PHE A 309 -2.62 -12.76 24.24
C PHE A 309 -3.29 -13.38 25.47
N HIS A 310 -2.58 -13.38 26.59
CA HIS A 310 -3.13 -13.90 27.85
C HIS A 310 -4.41 -13.16 28.26
N LEU A 311 -4.44 -11.83 28.15
CA LEU A 311 -5.61 -11.01 28.45
C LEU A 311 -6.79 -11.38 27.56
N VAL A 312 -6.59 -11.44 26.24
CA VAL A 312 -7.66 -11.73 25.27
C VAL A 312 -8.23 -13.14 25.49
N TYR A 313 -7.39 -14.14 25.67
CA TYR A 313 -7.84 -15.51 25.95
C TYR A 313 -8.56 -15.63 27.29
N THR A 314 -8.12 -14.90 28.31
CA THR A 314 -8.74 -14.92 29.65
C THR A 314 -10.12 -14.25 29.62
N ILE A 315 -10.27 -13.14 28.92
CA ILE A 315 -11.57 -12.47 28.73
C ILE A 315 -12.55 -13.39 27.97
N SER A 316 -12.05 -14.09 26.96
CA SER A 316 -12.88 -14.96 26.11
C SER A 316 -13.31 -16.27 26.80
N GLY A 317 -12.60 -16.71 27.80
CA GLY A 317 -12.94 -17.86 28.68
C GLY A 317 -12.85 -19.26 28.05
N GLU A 318 -12.66 -19.39 26.72
CA GLU A 318 -12.55 -20.65 25.99
C GLU A 318 -11.50 -20.55 24.88
N SER A 319 -10.82 -21.67 24.61
CA SER A 319 -9.75 -21.75 23.61
C SER A 319 -10.18 -21.26 22.22
N THR A 320 -11.26 -21.82 21.67
CA THR A 320 -11.72 -21.49 20.33
C THR A 320 -12.30 -20.07 20.26
N ARG A 321 -13.08 -19.67 21.26
CA ARG A 321 -13.59 -18.27 21.35
C ARG A 321 -12.44 -17.28 21.43
N GLY A 322 -11.43 -17.57 22.28
CA GLY A 322 -10.25 -16.73 22.41
C GLY A 322 -9.47 -16.57 21.11
N THR A 323 -9.32 -17.65 20.35
CA THR A 323 -8.67 -17.61 19.05
C THR A 323 -9.43 -16.71 18.06
N ILE A 324 -10.77 -16.79 18.02
CA ILE A 324 -11.61 -15.99 17.13
C ILE A 324 -11.57 -14.52 17.54
N VAL A 325 -11.72 -14.24 18.85
CA VAL A 325 -11.67 -12.86 19.37
C VAL A 325 -10.30 -12.26 19.11
N LEU A 326 -9.22 -13.00 19.36
CA LEU A 326 -7.86 -12.56 19.09
C LEU A 326 -7.66 -12.23 17.60
N LEU A 327 -8.13 -13.12 16.70
CA LEU A 327 -8.04 -12.89 15.26
C LEU A 327 -8.81 -11.62 14.85
N ALA A 328 -10.04 -11.46 15.32
CA ALA A 328 -10.85 -10.28 15.00
C ALA A 328 -10.20 -8.98 15.52
N VAL A 329 -9.77 -8.96 16.79
CA VAL A 329 -9.09 -7.78 17.37
C VAL A 329 -7.78 -7.49 16.65
N ASN A 330 -7.02 -8.51 16.26
CA ASN A 330 -5.79 -8.33 15.48
C ASN A 330 -6.09 -7.72 14.12
N VAL A 331 -7.13 -8.15 13.41
CA VAL A 331 -7.52 -7.54 12.13
C VAL A 331 -7.85 -6.05 12.31
N PHE A 332 -8.65 -5.71 13.33
CA PHE A 332 -8.98 -4.30 13.61
C PHE A 332 -7.73 -3.46 13.90
N GLN A 333 -6.86 -3.93 14.78
CA GLN A 333 -5.66 -3.15 15.13
C GLN A 333 -4.64 -3.09 13.98
N ILE A 334 -4.50 -4.13 13.16
CA ILE A 334 -3.63 -4.12 11.98
C ILE A 334 -4.09 -3.05 10.99
N MET A 335 -5.39 -2.95 10.72
CA MET A 335 -5.95 -1.95 9.80
C MET A 335 -5.81 -0.52 10.35
N ALA A 336 -6.01 -0.31 11.66
CA ALA A 336 -6.03 1.01 12.25
C ALA A 336 -4.66 1.51 12.76
N SER A 337 -3.68 0.62 12.97
CA SER A 337 -2.42 0.97 13.63
C SER A 337 -1.38 1.64 12.73
N GLY A 338 -1.57 1.61 11.42
CA GLY A 338 -0.57 2.11 10.48
C GLY A 338 0.49 1.08 10.05
N VAL A 339 0.49 -0.13 10.58
CA VAL A 339 1.53 -1.15 10.32
C VAL A 339 1.56 -1.63 8.86
N VAL A 340 0.40 -1.75 8.20
CA VAL A 340 0.30 -2.15 6.79
C VAL A 340 0.31 -0.93 5.88
N ILE A 341 -0.48 0.07 6.23
CA ILE A 341 -0.55 1.35 5.54
C ILE A 341 -0.08 2.40 6.53
N PRO A 342 1.02 3.12 6.29
CA PRO A 342 1.53 4.12 7.22
C PRO A 342 0.43 5.07 7.72
N ALA A 343 0.48 5.45 9.00
CA ALA A 343 -0.58 6.21 9.66
C ALA A 343 -0.91 7.53 8.95
N ALA A 344 0.05 8.13 8.27
CA ALA A 344 -0.13 9.36 7.50
C ALA A 344 -1.08 9.20 6.30
N TYR A 345 -1.16 8.00 5.72
CA TYR A 345 -2.07 7.70 4.59
C TYR A 345 -3.44 7.18 5.04
N LEU A 346 -3.64 6.99 6.35
CA LEU A 346 -4.91 6.57 6.88
C LEU A 346 -5.88 7.78 7.00
N PRO A 347 -7.18 7.61 6.67
CA PRO A 347 -8.17 8.64 6.93
C PRO A 347 -8.14 9.10 8.39
N GLY A 348 -8.30 10.40 8.66
CA GLY A 348 -8.04 11.02 9.97
C GLY A 348 -8.74 10.38 11.18
N ILE A 349 -9.88 9.72 10.98
CA ILE A 349 -10.58 8.95 12.03
C ILE A 349 -9.74 7.72 12.44
N PHE A 350 -9.14 7.02 11.49
CA PHE A 350 -8.34 5.81 11.76
C PHE A 350 -7.02 6.15 12.45
N GLY A 351 -6.37 7.25 12.10
CA GLY A 351 -5.18 7.72 12.79
C GLY A 351 -5.45 7.99 14.28
N LYS A 352 -6.62 8.58 14.61
CA LYS A 352 -7.04 8.80 16.00
C LYS A 352 -7.35 7.49 16.73
N ILE A 353 -8.11 6.59 16.11
CA ILE A 353 -8.44 5.27 16.67
C ILE A 353 -7.19 4.41 16.81
N GLY A 354 -6.30 4.43 15.84
CA GLY A 354 -5.05 3.68 15.83
C GLY A 354 -4.16 3.97 17.03
N ALA A 355 -4.13 5.21 17.49
CA ALA A 355 -3.35 5.62 18.66
C ALA A 355 -3.74 4.88 19.95
N PHE A 356 -4.97 4.35 20.06
CA PHE A 356 -5.41 3.57 21.21
C PHE A 356 -4.99 2.11 21.16
N PHE A 357 -4.58 1.59 19.99
CA PHE A 357 -4.18 0.20 19.87
C PHE A 357 -2.72 -0.01 20.28
N PRO A 358 -2.44 -1.08 21.05
CA PRO A 358 -1.08 -1.42 21.45
C PRO A 358 -0.12 -1.59 20.28
N LEU A 359 -0.61 -2.09 19.16
CA LEU A 359 0.18 -2.40 17.97
C LEU A 359 0.89 -1.16 17.40
N THR A 360 0.28 0.01 17.43
CA THR A 360 0.89 1.28 16.99
C THR A 360 2.16 1.60 17.78
N PHE A 361 2.09 1.42 19.10
CA PHE A 361 3.25 1.63 19.96
C PHE A 361 4.33 0.54 19.77
N TRP A 362 3.91 -0.74 19.60
CA TRP A 362 4.84 -1.85 19.36
C TRP A 362 5.60 -1.68 18.05
N ASP A 363 4.92 -1.20 16.99
CA ASP A 363 5.54 -0.95 15.69
C ASP A 363 6.59 0.15 15.78
N SER A 364 6.24 1.29 16.35
CA SER A 364 7.18 2.39 16.59
C SER A 364 8.37 1.96 17.46
N TYR A 365 8.12 1.19 18.52
CA TYR A 365 9.17 0.66 19.40
C TYR A 365 10.10 -0.29 18.65
N TYR A 366 9.54 -1.24 17.91
CA TYR A 366 10.33 -2.28 17.24
C TYR A 366 11.13 -1.73 16.07
N LEU A 367 10.56 -0.79 15.31
CA LEU A 367 11.28 -0.08 14.27
C LEU A 367 12.50 0.68 14.83
N LYS A 368 12.33 1.40 15.93
CA LYS A 368 13.43 2.11 16.60
C LYS A 368 14.46 1.14 17.19
N LEU A 369 14.01 0.04 17.77
CA LEU A 369 14.88 -1.01 18.30
C LEU A 369 15.83 -1.56 17.24
N LEU A 370 15.29 -1.82 16.04
CA LEU A 370 16.06 -2.45 14.96
C LEU A 370 17.04 -1.49 14.27
N PHE A 371 16.69 -0.19 14.13
CA PHE A 371 17.40 0.69 13.20
C PHE A 371 17.92 2.00 13.80
N PHE A 372 17.35 2.50 14.88
CA PHE A 372 17.64 3.85 15.39
C PHE A 372 18.12 3.91 16.83
N GLY A 373 18.10 2.76 17.51
CA GLY A 373 18.36 2.70 18.97
C GLY A 373 17.15 3.16 19.79
N ILE A 374 17.06 2.70 21.03
CA ILE A 374 15.94 2.96 21.93
C ILE A 374 16.34 3.94 23.01
N LYS A 375 15.43 4.87 23.33
CA LYS A 375 15.57 5.72 24.52
C LYS A 375 14.98 5.02 25.74
N GLY A 376 15.56 5.22 26.93
CA GLY A 376 15.09 4.59 28.17
C GLY A 376 13.63 4.92 28.55
N GLN A 377 13.05 5.97 27.99
CA GLN A 377 11.65 6.32 28.16
C GLN A 377 10.72 5.31 27.45
N GLU A 378 11.05 4.89 26.23
CA GLU A 378 10.25 3.93 25.45
C GLU A 378 10.27 2.54 26.09
N THR A 379 11.43 2.14 26.60
CA THR A 379 11.55 0.89 27.38
C THR A 379 10.67 0.91 28.65
N ARG A 380 10.66 2.06 29.36
CA ARG A 380 9.80 2.21 30.54
C ARG A 380 8.30 2.13 30.21
N GLN A 381 7.90 2.74 29.11
CA GLN A 381 6.51 2.65 28.64
C GLN A 381 6.12 1.21 28.30
N LEU A 382 7.01 0.44 27.67
CA LEU A 382 6.75 -0.95 27.33
C LEU A 382 6.65 -1.83 28.59
N ILE A 383 7.50 -1.59 29.62
CA ILE A 383 7.41 -2.27 30.92
C ILE A 383 6.09 -1.94 31.61
N LEU A 384 5.68 -0.66 31.61
CA LEU A 384 4.41 -0.26 32.19
C LEU A 384 3.23 -0.95 31.50
N MET A 385 3.29 -1.03 30.16
CA MET A 385 2.26 -1.73 29.37
C MET A 385 2.20 -3.21 29.70
N PHE A 386 3.34 -3.88 29.89
CA PHE A 386 3.38 -5.27 30.36
C PHE A 386 2.68 -5.41 31.71
N VAL A 387 3.01 -4.56 32.68
CA VAL A 387 2.41 -4.60 34.02
C VAL A 387 0.90 -4.38 33.96
N VAL A 388 0.44 -3.40 33.18
CA VAL A 388 -0.99 -3.09 33.03
C VAL A 388 -1.75 -4.26 32.40
N LEU A 389 -1.27 -4.80 31.27
CA LEU A 389 -1.92 -5.93 30.60
C LEU A 389 -1.92 -7.19 31.45
N PHE A 390 -0.81 -7.48 32.12
CA PHE A 390 -0.71 -8.62 33.01
C PHE A 390 -1.63 -8.47 34.23
N ALA A 391 -1.62 -7.31 34.90
CA ALA A 391 -2.51 -7.05 36.03
C ALA A 391 -4.00 -7.12 35.63
N ALA A 392 -4.36 -6.52 34.49
CA ALA A 392 -5.72 -6.59 33.96
C ALA A 392 -6.16 -8.05 33.70
N SER A 393 -5.28 -8.88 33.14
CA SER A 393 -5.58 -10.29 32.89
C SER A 393 -5.79 -11.09 34.17
N VAL A 394 -4.99 -10.85 35.22
CA VAL A 394 -5.12 -11.51 36.51
C VAL A 394 -6.38 -11.06 37.26
N LEU A 395 -6.68 -9.74 37.22
CA LEU A 395 -7.90 -9.17 37.82
C LEU A 395 -9.16 -9.77 37.18
N TRP A 396 -9.16 -9.84 35.83
CA TRP A 396 -10.27 -10.44 35.10
C TRP A 396 -10.45 -11.93 35.42
N ALA A 397 -9.34 -12.69 35.49
CA ALA A 397 -9.39 -14.10 35.86
C ALA A 397 -10.01 -14.33 37.26
N LYS A 398 -9.64 -13.45 38.22
CA LYS A 398 -10.22 -13.49 39.59
C LYS A 398 -11.71 -13.13 39.58
N ALA A 399 -12.10 -12.06 38.85
CA ALA A 399 -13.48 -11.63 38.72
C ALA A 399 -14.36 -12.71 38.05
N ALA A 400 -13.91 -13.24 36.92
CA ALA A 400 -14.62 -14.31 36.20
C ALA A 400 -14.81 -15.59 37.04
N GLY A 401 -13.82 -15.91 37.87
CA GLY A 401 -13.92 -17.00 38.84
C GLY A 401 -15.02 -16.80 39.90
N HIS A 402 -15.32 -15.54 40.26
CA HIS A 402 -16.42 -15.17 41.17
C HIS A 402 -17.78 -15.27 40.47
N PHE A 403 -17.93 -14.65 39.31
CA PHE A 403 -19.18 -14.62 38.55
C PHE A 403 -19.60 -16.01 38.03
N GLY A 404 -18.66 -16.82 37.62
CA GLY A 404 -18.94 -18.20 37.14
C GLY A 404 -19.48 -19.17 38.21
N LYS A 405 -19.41 -18.79 39.48
CA LYS A 405 -20.06 -19.56 40.57
C LYS A 405 -21.57 -19.25 40.68
N VAL A 406 -22.00 -18.03 40.39
CA VAL A 406 -23.38 -17.57 40.50
C VAL A 406 -24.28 -18.10 39.38
N GLU A 407 -23.77 -18.10 38.13
CA GLU A 407 -24.56 -18.49 36.94
C GLU A 407 -24.82 -20.02 36.83
N ARG A 408 -24.08 -20.87 37.58
CA ARG A 408 -24.17 -22.34 37.46
C ARG A 408 -25.25 -22.99 38.29
N GLU A 409 -25.90 -22.30 39.22
CA GLU A 409 -27.05 -22.83 39.95
C GLU A 409 -28.36 -22.80 39.17
N GLU A 410 -28.49 -21.90 38.15
CA GLU A 410 -29.74 -21.75 37.38
C GLU A 410 -29.87 -22.70 36.16
N HIS A 411 -28.79 -23.32 35.67
CA HIS A 411 -28.82 -24.09 34.40
C HIS A 411 -28.94 -25.60 34.51
N LYS A 412 -29.54 -26.15 35.61
CA LYS A 412 -29.79 -27.60 35.75
C LYS A 412 -31.12 -28.10 35.17
N LYS A 413 -31.89 -27.30 34.45
CA LYS A 413 -33.10 -27.77 33.76
C LYS A 413 -32.83 -28.00 32.27
N GLY A 414 -32.10 -29.07 31.94
CA GLY A 414 -31.97 -29.60 30.60
C GLY A 414 -33.21 -30.35 30.17
N GLY A 415 -34.05 -29.74 29.33
CA GLY A 415 -35.13 -30.45 28.67
C GLY A 415 -34.58 -31.51 27.70
N ARG A 416 -35.05 -32.76 27.83
CA ARG A 416 -34.86 -33.81 26.82
C ARG A 416 -35.56 -33.38 25.54
N LEU A 417 -34.79 -33.11 24.48
CA LEU A 417 -35.31 -32.93 23.11
C LEU A 417 -35.66 -34.31 22.57
N THR A 418 -36.95 -34.65 22.57
CA THR A 418 -37.50 -35.78 21.79
C THR A 418 -37.65 -35.31 20.34
N ILE A 419 -36.79 -35.81 19.45
CA ILE A 419 -36.90 -35.62 18.00
C ILE A 419 -37.93 -36.65 17.50
N GLY A 420 -39.21 -36.26 17.49
CA GLY A 420 -40.26 -37.02 16.86
C GLY A 420 -40.58 -36.37 15.51
N GLY A 421 -40.23 -37.02 14.41
CA GLY A 421 -40.60 -36.55 13.06
C GLY A 421 -39.71 -37.15 11.98
N GLY A 422 -40.31 -37.60 10.86
CA GLY A 422 -39.64 -38.29 9.75
C GLY A 422 -38.50 -37.49 9.10
N GLY A 423 -37.51 -38.18 8.55
CA GLY A 423 -36.18 -37.74 8.18
C GLY A 423 -36.03 -36.36 7.50
N ARG A 424 -36.90 -35.89 6.59
CA ARG A 424 -36.75 -34.57 5.94
C ARG A 424 -37.08 -33.41 6.88
N SER A 425 -38.11 -33.54 7.74
CA SER A 425 -38.51 -32.53 8.72
C SER A 425 -37.41 -32.30 9.76
N ALA A 426 -36.65 -33.34 10.16
CA ALA A 426 -35.56 -33.23 11.14
C ALA A 426 -34.38 -32.41 10.65
N PHE A 427 -34.01 -32.45 9.34
CA PHE A 427 -32.93 -31.64 8.77
C PHE A 427 -33.28 -30.17 8.74
N PHE A 428 -34.52 -29.82 8.35
CA PHE A 428 -34.97 -28.40 8.34
C PHE A 428 -35.05 -27.85 9.78
N HIS A 429 -35.55 -28.63 10.72
CA HIS A 429 -35.59 -28.21 12.13
C HIS A 429 -34.19 -28.01 12.72
N TRP A 430 -33.24 -28.87 12.36
CA TRP A 430 -31.83 -28.73 12.74
C TRP A 430 -31.21 -27.48 12.11
N TYR A 431 -31.48 -27.18 10.85
CA TYR A 431 -31.03 -25.97 10.18
C TYR A 431 -31.46 -24.71 10.95
N PHE A 432 -32.73 -24.55 11.27
CA PHE A 432 -33.22 -23.38 12.01
C PHE A 432 -32.68 -23.30 13.43
N LEU A 433 -32.49 -24.42 14.11
CA LEU A 433 -31.86 -24.44 15.42
C LEU A 433 -30.40 -23.96 15.35
N GLN A 434 -29.64 -24.41 14.38
CA GLN A 434 -28.25 -23.97 14.18
C GLN A 434 -28.17 -22.50 13.76
N LEU A 435 -29.06 -22.04 12.91
CA LEU A 435 -29.16 -20.64 12.51
C LEU A 435 -29.44 -19.73 13.73
N LYS A 436 -30.44 -20.10 14.55
CA LYS A 436 -30.77 -19.40 15.79
C LYS A 436 -29.59 -19.41 16.79
N ALA A 437 -28.90 -20.54 16.88
CA ALA A 437 -27.73 -20.67 17.75
C ALA A 437 -26.58 -19.80 17.23
N TRP A 438 -26.35 -19.73 15.92
CA TRP A 438 -25.34 -18.89 15.30
C TRP A 438 -25.60 -17.40 15.56
N LEU A 439 -26.84 -16.93 15.38
CA LEU A 439 -27.23 -15.52 15.62
C LEU A 439 -27.09 -15.10 17.11
N LYS A 440 -27.21 -16.04 18.04
CA LYS A 440 -27.02 -15.78 19.48
C LYS A 440 -25.56 -15.74 19.90
N ARG A 441 -24.64 -16.11 19.03
CA ARG A 441 -23.21 -16.21 19.36
C ARG A 441 -22.49 -14.91 19.05
N GLY A 442 -22.07 -14.17 20.06
CA GLY A 442 -21.32 -12.92 19.91
C GLY A 442 -20.05 -13.03 19.06
N THR A 443 -19.35 -14.18 19.10
CA THR A 443 -18.14 -14.41 18.27
C THR A 443 -18.44 -14.52 16.79
N SER A 444 -19.58 -15.07 16.39
CA SER A 444 -20.01 -15.14 15.00
C SER A 444 -20.42 -13.74 14.47
N LEU A 445 -21.11 -12.96 15.32
CA LEU A 445 -21.43 -11.57 15.04
C LEU A 445 -20.18 -10.69 14.96
N LEU A 446 -19.17 -10.95 15.80
CA LEU A 446 -17.89 -10.23 15.74
C LEU A 446 -17.16 -10.47 14.43
N LEU A 447 -17.11 -11.71 13.92
CA LEU A 447 -16.55 -12.02 12.60
C LEU A 447 -17.32 -11.36 11.47
N LEU A 448 -18.65 -11.31 11.56
CA LEU A 448 -19.48 -10.60 10.58
C LEU A 448 -19.18 -9.08 10.62
N ALA A 449 -19.12 -8.50 11.82
CA ALA A 449 -18.77 -7.09 12.00
C ALA A 449 -17.38 -6.77 11.46
N SER A 450 -16.39 -7.67 11.61
CA SER A 450 -15.06 -7.49 11.05
C SER A 450 -15.08 -7.48 9.51
N MET A 451 -15.93 -8.25 8.86
CA MET A 451 -16.12 -8.20 7.40
C MET A 451 -16.64 -6.84 6.95
N PHE A 452 -17.71 -6.33 7.59
CA PHE A 452 -18.25 -5.01 7.28
C PHE A 452 -17.21 -3.91 7.53
N PHE A 453 -16.46 -4.00 8.62
CA PHE A 453 -15.42 -3.04 8.95
C PHE A 453 -14.32 -3.00 7.89
N VAL A 454 -13.80 -4.15 7.46
CA VAL A 454 -12.74 -4.22 6.43
C VAL A 454 -13.24 -3.67 5.11
N VAL A 455 -14.46 -4.00 4.69
CA VAL A 455 -15.06 -3.47 3.47
C VAL A 455 -15.29 -1.96 3.54
N TRP A 456 -15.83 -1.47 4.65
CA TRP A 456 -16.01 -0.04 4.88
C TRP A 456 -14.68 0.71 4.90
N PHE A 457 -13.69 0.18 5.63
CA PHE A 457 -12.33 0.73 5.72
C PHE A 457 -11.70 0.85 4.32
N ALA A 458 -11.82 -0.20 3.54
CA ALA A 458 -11.32 -0.24 2.17
C ALA A 458 -11.96 0.83 1.28
N GLY A 459 -13.26 1.03 1.40
CA GLY A 459 -13.98 2.10 0.69
C GLY A 459 -13.51 3.52 1.06
N GLN A 460 -12.95 3.71 2.28
CA GLN A 460 -12.39 4.99 2.71
C GLN A 460 -10.99 5.26 2.15
N ILE A 461 -10.25 4.20 1.81
CA ILE A 461 -8.89 4.28 1.26
C ILE A 461 -8.92 4.43 -0.27
N SER A 462 -10.04 4.12 -0.92
CA SER A 462 -10.18 4.28 -2.36
C SER A 462 -9.89 5.74 -2.73
N MET A 463 -8.69 5.97 -3.27
CA MET A 463 -8.30 7.30 -3.74
C MET A 463 -9.26 7.73 -4.86
N PRO A 464 -9.75 8.98 -4.85
CA PRO A 464 -10.44 9.49 -6.03
C PRO A 464 -9.46 9.38 -7.20
N GLN A 465 -9.83 8.65 -8.23
CA GLN A 465 -9.15 8.70 -9.52
C GLN A 465 -9.45 10.08 -10.12
N SER A 466 -8.67 11.10 -9.73
CA SER A 466 -8.57 12.30 -10.52
C SER A 466 -7.67 11.95 -11.71
N ASP A 467 -8.12 12.23 -12.92
CA ASP A 467 -7.28 12.08 -14.13
C ASP A 467 -6.03 12.97 -14.07
N ASN A 468 -5.98 13.91 -13.14
CA ASN A 468 -4.89 14.86 -12.92
C ASN A 468 -4.13 14.57 -11.63
N VAL A 469 -2.82 14.78 -11.66
CA VAL A 469 -1.92 14.65 -10.51
C VAL A 469 -1.94 15.95 -9.70
N THR A 470 -2.32 15.86 -8.42
CA THR A 470 -2.43 17.07 -7.57
C THR A 470 -1.08 17.46 -6.98
N VAL A 471 -0.70 18.72 -7.14
CA VAL A 471 0.55 19.34 -6.65
C VAL A 471 0.20 20.55 -5.80
N GLY A 472 0.83 20.71 -4.64
CA GLY A 472 0.58 21.85 -3.76
C GLY A 472 1.58 22.97 -3.94
N ILE A 473 1.12 24.23 -3.85
CA ILE A 473 1.99 25.41 -3.88
C ILE A 473 1.58 26.37 -2.77
N VAL A 474 2.56 26.93 -2.05
CA VAL A 474 2.30 28.01 -1.08
C VAL A 474 2.21 29.35 -1.80
N GLU A 475 1.16 30.12 -1.47
CA GLU A 475 1.02 31.49 -1.94
C GLU A 475 2.23 32.36 -1.57
N THR A 476 2.56 33.31 -2.42
CA THR A 476 3.65 34.25 -2.20
C THR A 476 3.17 35.70 -2.37
N ASP A 477 3.77 36.62 -1.64
CA ASP A 477 3.46 38.05 -1.75
C ASP A 477 4.31 38.74 -2.82
N GLY A 478 5.36 38.11 -3.32
CA GLY A 478 6.26 38.64 -4.33
C GLY A 478 5.61 38.82 -5.72
N ALA A 479 5.99 39.87 -6.45
CA ALA A 479 5.40 40.16 -7.74
C ALA A 479 5.71 39.07 -8.79
N HIS A 480 6.98 38.69 -8.92
CA HIS A 480 7.41 37.66 -9.87
C HIS A 480 6.90 36.27 -9.47
N GLY A 481 6.88 35.99 -8.14
CA GLY A 481 6.30 34.75 -7.66
C GLY A 481 4.81 34.62 -8.00
N LYS A 482 4.02 35.67 -7.87
CA LYS A 482 2.61 35.71 -8.29
C LYS A 482 2.42 35.49 -9.78
N GLU A 483 3.29 36.05 -10.58
CA GLU A 483 3.28 35.91 -12.05
C GLU A 483 3.52 34.43 -12.42
N VAL A 484 4.53 33.78 -11.83
CA VAL A 484 4.77 32.33 -12.00
C VAL A 484 3.54 31.50 -11.60
N LEU A 485 2.91 31.81 -10.46
CA LEU A 485 1.71 31.11 -10.01
C LEU A 485 0.53 31.31 -10.98
N GLN A 486 0.41 32.48 -11.58
CA GLN A 486 -0.62 32.75 -12.59
C GLN A 486 -0.39 31.91 -13.86
N HIS A 487 0.84 31.81 -14.36
CA HIS A 487 1.18 30.93 -15.47
C HIS A 487 0.87 29.48 -15.19
N LEU A 488 1.25 28.96 -14.02
CA LEU A 488 0.97 27.59 -13.59
C LEU A 488 -0.53 27.26 -13.51
N THR A 489 -1.35 28.19 -13.06
CA THR A 489 -2.80 27.96 -12.85
C THR A 489 -3.63 28.17 -14.12
N GLN A 490 -3.15 28.95 -15.08
CA GLN A 490 -3.85 29.21 -16.36
C GLN A 490 -3.55 28.15 -17.43
N ARG A 491 -2.49 27.37 -17.25
CA ARG A 491 -2.07 26.36 -18.20
C ARG A 491 -2.90 25.08 -18.08
N GLU A 492 -3.28 24.49 -19.20
CA GLU A 492 -3.78 23.12 -19.26
C GLU A 492 -2.61 22.15 -19.07
N SER A 493 -2.56 21.47 -17.92
CA SER A 493 -1.50 20.54 -17.55
C SER A 493 -2.11 19.27 -16.93
N LEU A 494 -1.35 18.18 -17.00
CA LEU A 494 -1.63 16.96 -16.26
C LEU A 494 -1.61 17.21 -14.73
N PHE A 495 -0.85 18.22 -14.30
CA PHE A 495 -0.73 18.60 -12.89
C PHE A 495 -1.79 19.65 -12.52
N SER A 496 -2.56 19.32 -11.48
CA SER A 496 -3.51 20.28 -10.89
C SER A 496 -2.84 20.95 -9.68
N PHE A 497 -2.53 22.25 -9.81
CA PHE A 497 -1.86 23.01 -8.78
C PHE A 497 -2.88 23.58 -7.79
N VAL A 498 -2.73 23.21 -6.49
CA VAL A 498 -3.60 23.65 -5.40
C VAL A 498 -2.83 24.63 -4.51
N MET A 499 -3.45 25.79 -4.21
CA MET A 499 -2.85 26.82 -3.38
C MET A 499 -2.99 26.53 -1.89
N TYR A 500 -1.95 26.83 -1.13
CA TYR A 500 -1.87 26.68 0.33
C TYR A 500 -1.45 28.00 0.98
N ASP A 501 -2.09 28.32 2.11
CA ASP A 501 -1.79 29.55 2.88
C ASP A 501 -0.51 29.41 3.73
N SER A 502 -0.06 28.17 4.01
CA SER A 502 1.09 27.92 4.88
C SER A 502 1.92 26.74 4.45
N LYS A 503 3.23 26.80 4.76
CA LYS A 503 4.19 25.71 4.50
C LYS A 503 3.87 24.46 5.31
N GLU A 504 3.37 24.65 6.53
CA GLU A 504 3.04 23.57 7.45
C GLU A 504 1.86 22.75 6.92
N ALA A 505 0.80 23.40 6.43
CA ALA A 505 -0.36 22.74 5.83
C ALA A 505 0.02 21.98 4.55
N LEU A 506 0.85 22.60 3.68
CA LEU A 506 1.39 21.96 2.49
C LEU A 506 2.21 20.71 2.87
N GLN A 507 3.09 20.83 3.86
CA GLN A 507 3.95 19.73 4.32
C GLN A 507 3.11 18.57 4.87
N GLU A 508 2.07 18.85 5.68
CA GLU A 508 1.17 17.82 6.22
C GLU A 508 0.46 17.04 5.10
N ASP A 509 -0.03 17.72 4.07
CA ASP A 509 -0.77 17.08 2.98
C ASP A 509 0.16 16.34 1.99
N VAL A 510 1.41 16.78 1.79
CA VAL A 510 2.44 16.02 1.07
C VAL A 510 2.80 14.75 1.85
N ILE A 511 3.05 14.84 3.15
CA ILE A 511 3.33 13.69 4.02
C ILE A 511 2.15 12.71 4.05
N ALA A 512 0.92 13.22 4.05
CA ALA A 512 -0.29 12.42 4.03
C ALA A 512 -0.57 11.75 2.67
N GLY A 513 0.24 12.03 1.63
CA GLY A 513 0.05 11.48 0.28
C GLY A 513 -1.19 11.99 -0.44
N LYS A 514 -1.78 13.11 0.00
CA LYS A 514 -2.88 13.78 -0.70
C LYS A 514 -2.37 14.56 -1.92
N LEU A 515 -1.10 14.94 -1.88
CA LEU A 515 -0.37 15.62 -2.93
C LEU A 515 0.80 14.75 -3.38
N GLU A 516 1.08 14.75 -4.68
CA GLU A 516 2.28 14.08 -5.22
C GLU A 516 3.56 14.75 -4.69
N CYS A 517 3.59 16.07 -4.71
CA CYS A 517 4.68 16.90 -4.20
C CYS A 517 4.19 18.32 -3.89
N GLY A 518 5.09 19.17 -3.39
CA GLY A 518 4.77 20.56 -3.08
C GLY A 518 5.91 21.51 -3.37
N PHE A 519 5.57 22.78 -3.62
CA PHE A 519 6.53 23.85 -3.90
C PHE A 519 6.27 25.07 -3.01
N TYR A 520 7.31 25.77 -2.63
CA TYR A 520 7.21 27.11 -2.06
C TYR A 520 8.45 27.94 -2.37
N PHE A 521 8.26 29.24 -2.57
CA PHE A 521 9.35 30.17 -2.81
C PHE A 521 10.15 30.46 -1.55
N SER A 522 11.46 30.63 -1.66
CA SER A 522 12.29 31.07 -0.55
C SER A 522 12.01 32.53 -0.19
N ASN A 523 12.24 32.93 1.07
CA ASN A 523 11.97 34.31 1.53
C ASN A 523 12.75 35.39 0.78
N ASN A 524 13.82 35.02 0.08
CA ASN A 524 14.66 35.91 -0.70
C ASN A 524 14.52 35.66 -2.24
N PHE A 525 13.42 35.02 -2.65
CA PHE A 525 13.18 34.68 -4.08
C PHE A 525 13.26 35.92 -4.97
N GLU A 526 12.51 36.99 -4.67
CA GLU A 526 12.46 38.22 -5.47
C GLU A 526 13.86 38.82 -5.67
N LYS A 527 14.66 38.94 -4.61
CA LYS A 527 16.03 39.45 -4.69
C LYS A 527 16.92 38.58 -5.58
N LYS A 528 16.78 37.26 -5.48
CA LYS A 528 17.53 36.31 -6.29
C LYS A 528 17.13 36.39 -7.76
N PHE A 529 15.84 36.55 -7.99
CA PHE A 529 15.27 36.71 -9.32
C PHE A 529 15.81 37.99 -10.04
N GLU A 530 15.78 39.11 -9.35
CA GLU A 530 16.32 40.40 -9.87
C GLU A 530 17.83 40.36 -10.12
N HIS A 531 18.59 39.57 -9.35
CA HIS A 531 20.06 39.47 -9.49
C HIS A 531 20.50 38.27 -10.32
N GLU A 532 19.63 37.63 -11.06
CA GLU A 532 19.92 36.47 -11.91
C GLU A 532 20.67 35.34 -11.16
N LYS A 533 20.25 35.02 -9.90
CA LYS A 533 20.87 33.99 -9.04
C LYS A 533 19.82 33.06 -8.45
N LEU A 534 19.14 32.30 -9.29
CA LEU A 534 18.02 31.47 -8.88
C LEU A 534 18.39 30.19 -8.07
N LYS A 535 19.66 29.93 -7.86
CA LYS A 535 20.09 28.73 -7.10
C LYS A 535 19.41 28.63 -5.74
N ASN A 536 18.77 27.47 -5.47
CA ASN A 536 18.01 27.21 -4.23
C ASN A 536 16.97 28.30 -3.92
N SER A 537 16.26 28.79 -4.93
CA SER A 537 15.21 29.83 -4.77
C SER A 537 13.83 29.25 -4.55
N VAL A 538 13.60 28.01 -4.94
CA VAL A 538 12.35 27.29 -4.77
C VAL A 538 12.61 26.02 -3.95
N SER A 539 11.82 25.78 -2.92
CA SER A 539 11.86 24.54 -2.15
C SER A 539 10.89 23.53 -2.75
N TYR A 540 11.40 22.36 -3.08
CA TYR A 540 10.65 21.21 -3.58
C TYR A 540 10.48 20.18 -2.47
N LEU A 541 9.23 19.93 -2.09
CA LEU A 541 8.86 18.95 -1.06
C LEU A 541 8.37 17.68 -1.73
N CYS A 542 8.96 16.56 -1.37
CA CYS A 542 8.56 15.26 -1.87
C CYS A 542 8.63 14.18 -0.77
N THR A 543 8.06 13.02 -1.03
CA THR A 543 8.17 11.85 -0.19
C THR A 543 8.96 10.75 -0.93
N PRO A 544 9.44 9.71 -0.25
CA PRO A 544 10.03 8.54 -0.92
C PRO A 544 9.08 7.80 -1.87
N LEU A 545 7.77 8.06 -1.78
CA LEU A 545 6.74 7.48 -2.64
C LEU A 545 6.35 8.37 -3.82
N THR A 546 6.90 9.58 -3.88
CA THR A 546 6.72 10.51 -5.01
C THR A 546 7.33 9.91 -6.27
N THR A 547 6.51 9.67 -7.27
CA THR A 547 6.91 9.03 -8.55
C THR A 547 6.94 10.00 -9.72
N LYS A 548 6.06 10.99 -9.72
CA LYS A 548 5.86 11.96 -10.80
C LYS A 548 6.34 13.38 -10.43
N GLY A 549 6.88 13.53 -9.23
CA GLY A 549 7.33 14.82 -8.71
C GLY A 549 8.49 15.45 -9.50
N GLU A 550 9.33 14.63 -10.13
CA GLU A 550 10.42 15.13 -10.97
C GLU A 550 9.86 15.81 -12.25
N VAL A 551 8.76 15.27 -12.82
CA VAL A 551 8.07 15.90 -13.96
C VAL A 551 7.31 17.14 -13.51
N ALA A 552 6.61 17.09 -12.37
CA ALA A 552 5.97 18.29 -11.81
C ALA A 552 6.98 19.43 -11.53
N ARG A 553 8.23 19.09 -11.22
CA ARG A 553 9.32 20.05 -11.09
C ARG A 553 9.71 20.68 -12.42
N GLU A 554 9.74 19.90 -13.51
CA GLU A 554 9.98 20.44 -14.85
C GLU A 554 8.85 21.39 -15.28
N THR A 555 7.58 21.00 -15.05
CA THR A 555 6.42 21.86 -15.31
C THR A 555 6.46 23.18 -14.51
N PHE A 556 6.87 23.10 -13.23
CA PHE A 556 7.07 24.29 -12.41
C PHE A 556 8.20 25.17 -12.96
N TYR A 557 9.32 24.54 -13.37
CA TYR A 557 10.45 25.27 -13.90
C TYR A 557 10.12 25.96 -15.24
N GLU A 558 9.34 25.31 -16.07
CA GLU A 558 8.90 25.89 -17.35
C GLU A 558 8.14 27.22 -17.13
N ALA A 559 7.15 27.23 -16.23
CA ALA A 559 6.42 28.46 -15.91
C ALA A 559 7.33 29.54 -15.28
N LEU A 560 8.27 29.12 -14.44
CA LEU A 560 9.29 30.02 -13.89
C LEU A 560 10.19 30.57 -14.97
N PHE A 561 10.59 29.75 -15.95
CA PHE A 561 11.52 30.09 -16.99
C PHE A 561 10.91 31.08 -18.01
N GLU A 562 9.62 30.97 -18.28
CA GLU A 562 8.90 31.91 -19.13
C GLU A 562 8.94 33.32 -18.53
N VAL A 563 8.64 33.47 -17.23
CA VAL A 563 8.71 34.77 -16.52
C VAL A 563 10.16 35.24 -16.36
N TYR A 564 11.08 34.33 -16.06
CA TYR A 564 12.49 34.64 -15.86
C TYR A 564 13.17 35.02 -17.19
N GLY A 565 12.75 34.43 -18.30
CA GLY A 565 13.24 34.76 -19.65
C GLY A 565 13.04 36.23 -20.00
N ALA A 566 11.88 36.79 -19.69
CA ALA A 566 11.61 38.21 -19.88
C ALA A 566 12.57 39.11 -19.05
N GLN A 567 12.85 38.71 -17.80
CA GLN A 567 13.81 39.40 -16.93
C GLN A 567 15.25 39.34 -17.50
N MET A 568 15.66 38.15 -17.94
CA MET A 568 16.98 37.97 -18.57
C MET A 568 17.17 38.81 -19.80
N LEU A 569 16.15 38.93 -20.67
CA LEU A 569 16.16 39.82 -21.83
C LEU A 569 16.28 41.29 -21.41
N SER A 570 15.47 41.70 -20.45
CA SER A 570 15.49 43.07 -19.91
C SER A 570 16.89 43.42 -19.35
N ALA A 571 17.55 42.51 -18.66
CA ALA A 571 18.89 42.73 -18.11
C ALA A 571 20.00 42.82 -19.19
N ARG A 572 19.77 42.29 -20.40
CA ARG A 572 20.74 42.35 -21.52
C ARG A 572 20.51 43.50 -22.48
N THR A 573 19.48 44.33 -22.26
CA THR A 573 19.13 45.47 -23.14
C THR A 573 20.31 46.45 -23.32
N GLU A 574 21.01 46.73 -22.22
CA GLU A 574 22.18 47.64 -22.26
C GLU A 574 23.34 47.05 -23.09
N GLN A 575 23.57 45.74 -22.98
CA GLN A 575 24.60 45.06 -23.77
C GLN A 575 24.25 44.99 -25.28
N LEU A 576 22.95 44.88 -25.61
CA LEU A 576 22.49 44.73 -26.98
C LEU A 576 22.26 46.07 -27.69
N PHE A 577 21.79 47.08 -26.96
CA PHE A 577 21.31 48.33 -27.58
C PHE A 577 22.05 49.60 -27.10
N GLY A 578 23.02 49.48 -26.18
CA GLY A 578 23.84 50.60 -25.71
C GLY A 578 23.04 51.78 -25.20
N ASP A 579 23.24 52.95 -25.85
CA ASP A 579 22.57 54.20 -25.45
C ASP A 579 21.03 54.17 -25.60
N ASP A 580 20.52 53.35 -26.51
CA ASP A 580 19.06 53.20 -26.75
C ASP A 580 18.39 52.16 -25.80
N ALA A 581 19.12 51.59 -24.87
CA ALA A 581 18.66 50.48 -24.00
C ALA A 581 17.33 50.76 -23.30
N ASN A 582 17.11 51.95 -22.76
CA ASN A 582 15.89 52.29 -22.03
C ASN A 582 14.65 52.35 -22.96
N ALA A 583 14.80 52.84 -24.16
CA ALA A 583 13.71 52.91 -25.13
C ALA A 583 13.47 51.54 -25.80
N ALA A 584 14.52 50.75 -26.00
CA ALA A 584 14.46 49.42 -26.61
C ALA A 584 13.85 48.38 -25.68
N ARG A 585 13.95 48.54 -24.36
CA ARG A 585 13.46 47.57 -23.36
C ARG A 585 11.97 47.24 -23.51
N ASP A 586 11.11 48.26 -23.56
CA ASP A 586 9.66 48.06 -23.66
C ASP A 586 9.27 47.42 -24.99
N VAL A 587 9.96 47.79 -26.08
CA VAL A 587 9.74 47.22 -27.41
C VAL A 587 10.22 45.77 -27.44
N LEU A 588 11.36 45.46 -26.82
CA LEU A 588 11.90 44.11 -26.72
C LEU A 588 10.94 43.18 -25.96
N LEU A 589 10.43 43.62 -24.84
CA LEU A 589 9.49 42.82 -24.04
C LEU A 589 8.14 42.65 -24.76
N ALA A 590 7.63 43.67 -25.43
CA ALA A 590 6.42 43.58 -26.25
C ALA A 590 6.58 42.61 -27.43
N ASN A 591 7.74 42.64 -28.10
CA ASN A 591 8.04 41.68 -29.15
C ASN A 591 8.17 40.25 -28.61
N ASN A 592 8.82 40.07 -27.45
CA ASN A 592 8.92 38.76 -26.80
C ASN A 592 7.53 38.19 -26.48
N GLU A 593 6.64 38.99 -25.89
CA GLU A 593 5.25 38.56 -25.60
C GLU A 593 4.46 38.22 -26.87
N LYS A 594 4.68 38.99 -27.97
CA LYS A 594 4.10 38.72 -29.29
C LYS A 594 4.50 37.33 -29.79
N TYR A 595 5.79 36.99 -29.73
CA TYR A 595 6.30 35.69 -30.18
C TYR A 595 5.85 34.53 -29.27
N LEU A 596 5.83 34.71 -27.96
CA LEU A 596 5.33 33.70 -27.01
C LEU A 596 3.87 33.37 -27.24
N LYS A 597 3.04 34.34 -27.60
CA LYS A 597 1.61 34.14 -27.92
C LYS A 597 1.36 33.72 -29.37
N GLY A 598 2.35 33.86 -30.23
CA GLY A 598 2.26 33.55 -31.67
C GLY A 598 2.56 32.09 -31.99
N ASN A 599 2.33 31.72 -33.27
CA ASN A 599 2.65 30.41 -33.81
C ASN A 599 3.96 30.39 -34.61
N GLU A 600 4.79 31.44 -34.49
CA GLU A 600 6.03 31.63 -35.25
C GLU A 600 7.23 30.90 -34.60
N VAL A 601 7.07 30.39 -33.39
CA VAL A 601 8.06 29.61 -32.62
C VAL A 601 7.78 28.13 -32.73
N PHE A 602 8.77 27.32 -32.39
CA PHE A 602 8.69 25.85 -32.46
C PHE A 602 7.48 25.27 -31.72
N GLN A 603 6.82 24.28 -32.35
CA GLN A 603 5.62 23.61 -31.82
C GLN A 603 5.74 22.09 -31.91
N VAL A 604 4.90 21.41 -31.18
CA VAL A 604 4.72 19.98 -31.25
C VAL A 604 3.25 19.66 -31.56
N ASP A 605 3.04 18.85 -32.59
CA ASP A 605 1.73 18.37 -32.96
C ASP A 605 1.45 17.05 -32.22
N VAL A 606 0.27 16.93 -31.65
CA VAL A 606 -0.17 15.71 -30.92
C VAL A 606 -1.22 15.00 -31.75
N GLU A 607 -0.90 13.78 -32.20
CA GLU A 607 -1.82 12.92 -32.96
C GLU A 607 -2.23 11.69 -32.15
N GLN A 608 -3.53 11.40 -32.15
CA GLN A 608 -4.08 10.19 -31.53
C GLN A 608 -4.24 9.09 -32.56
N THR A 609 -3.64 7.92 -32.28
CA THR A 609 -3.70 6.75 -33.14
C THR A 609 -4.67 5.73 -32.56
N LYS A 610 -5.55 5.16 -33.38
CA LYS A 610 -6.39 4.03 -32.95
C LYS A 610 -5.50 2.83 -32.70
N ALA A 611 -5.28 2.52 -31.40
CA ALA A 611 -4.69 1.25 -31.01
C ALA A 611 -5.65 0.08 -31.32
N VAL A 612 -5.13 -1.05 -31.71
CA VAL A 612 -5.90 -2.30 -31.66
C VAL A 612 -6.37 -2.45 -30.21
N GLU A 613 -7.67 -2.73 -30.01
CA GLU A 613 -8.25 -2.98 -28.68
C GLU A 613 -7.41 -4.03 -27.94
N THR A 614 -6.34 -3.58 -27.32
CA THR A 614 -5.70 -4.38 -26.28
C THR A 614 -6.69 -4.39 -25.13
N THR A 615 -7.12 -5.59 -24.78
CA THR A 615 -7.98 -5.94 -23.64
C THR A 615 -7.82 -4.87 -22.57
N GLU A 616 -8.91 -4.18 -22.25
CA GLU A 616 -8.95 -3.17 -21.17
C GLU A 616 -8.12 -3.69 -20.01
N LYS A 617 -6.97 -3.03 -19.74
CA LYS A 617 -6.26 -3.25 -18.48
C LYS A 617 -7.29 -2.95 -17.42
N GLU A 618 -7.84 -4.02 -16.83
CA GLU A 618 -8.88 -3.95 -15.81
C GLU A 618 -8.48 -2.84 -14.83
N LYS A 619 -9.33 -1.82 -14.72
CA LYS A 619 -9.22 -0.81 -13.67
C LYS A 619 -8.97 -1.59 -12.38
N GLN A 620 -7.89 -1.27 -11.66
CA GLN A 620 -7.62 -1.90 -10.38
C GLN A 620 -8.77 -1.56 -9.42
N VAL A 621 -9.80 -2.36 -9.48
CA VAL A 621 -10.96 -2.27 -8.62
C VAL A 621 -10.57 -2.93 -7.30
N PHE A 622 -10.92 -2.32 -6.19
CA PHE A 622 -10.64 -2.90 -4.86
C PHE A 622 -11.19 -4.34 -4.81
N PRO A 623 -10.44 -5.34 -4.33
CA PRO A 623 -10.79 -6.76 -4.46
C PRO A 623 -11.92 -7.19 -3.50
N LEU A 624 -13.08 -6.53 -3.59
CA LEU A 624 -14.21 -6.72 -2.70
C LEU A 624 -14.74 -8.15 -2.74
N HIS A 625 -14.87 -8.72 -3.94
CA HIS A 625 -15.31 -10.10 -4.14
C HIS A 625 -14.37 -11.10 -3.43
N GLY A 626 -13.07 -10.91 -3.54
CA GLY A 626 -12.07 -11.77 -2.90
C GLY A 626 -12.14 -11.71 -1.38
N LEU A 627 -12.32 -10.52 -0.82
CA LEU A 627 -12.46 -10.32 0.64
C LEU A 627 -13.73 -10.94 1.18
N VAL A 628 -14.88 -10.71 0.54
CA VAL A 628 -16.16 -11.32 0.96
C VAL A 628 -16.06 -12.85 0.93
N ALA A 629 -15.46 -13.42 -0.12
CA ALA A 629 -15.27 -14.85 -0.24
C ALA A 629 -14.35 -15.40 0.86
N LEU A 630 -13.25 -14.71 1.18
CA LEU A 630 -12.33 -15.09 2.25
C LEU A 630 -13.00 -15.06 3.63
N PHE A 631 -13.78 -14.02 3.94
CA PHE A 631 -14.52 -13.94 5.19
C PHE A 631 -15.61 -15.01 5.33
N LEU A 632 -16.31 -15.33 4.26
CA LEU A 632 -17.29 -16.44 4.26
C LEU A 632 -16.59 -17.78 4.53
N PHE A 633 -15.49 -18.04 3.84
CA PHE A 633 -14.67 -19.23 4.06
C PHE A 633 -14.18 -19.33 5.51
N LEU A 634 -13.67 -18.25 6.08
CA LEU A 634 -13.17 -18.16 7.45
C LEU A 634 -14.30 -18.43 8.46
N ASN A 635 -15.47 -17.83 8.28
CA ASN A 635 -16.65 -18.06 9.11
C ASN A 635 -17.04 -19.55 9.16
N LEU A 636 -17.14 -20.19 8.01
CA LEU A 636 -17.49 -21.62 7.91
C LEU A 636 -16.40 -22.51 8.52
N PHE A 637 -15.13 -22.18 8.29
CA PHE A 637 -14.02 -22.93 8.85
C PHE A 637 -13.97 -22.84 10.37
N VAL A 638 -14.22 -21.66 10.95
CA VAL A 638 -14.34 -21.44 12.39
C VAL A 638 -15.52 -22.23 12.97
N GLU A 639 -16.67 -22.23 12.33
CA GLU A 639 -17.83 -23.00 12.80
C GLU A 639 -17.55 -24.50 12.80
N TYR A 640 -16.84 -25.00 11.78
CA TYR A 640 -16.37 -26.39 11.77
C TYR A 640 -15.45 -26.70 12.96
N GLY A 641 -14.60 -25.78 13.37
CA GLY A 641 -13.67 -25.94 14.49
C GLY A 641 -14.34 -26.08 15.84
N ARG A 642 -15.56 -25.61 16.00
CA ARG A 642 -16.35 -25.75 17.26
C ARG A 642 -16.62 -27.17 17.65
N ARG A 643 -16.55 -28.13 16.73
CA ARG A 643 -16.66 -29.57 17.04
C ARG A 643 -15.59 -30.06 17.99
N PHE A 644 -14.47 -29.34 18.13
CA PHE A 644 -13.38 -29.69 19.05
C PHE A 644 -13.55 -29.08 20.45
N GLU A 645 -14.56 -28.25 20.67
CA GLU A 645 -14.84 -27.65 21.97
C GLU A 645 -15.35 -28.72 22.95
N ALA A 646 -14.80 -28.72 24.16
CA ALA A 646 -15.26 -29.62 25.24
C ALA A 646 -16.65 -29.18 25.69
N GLY A 647 -17.61 -30.12 25.73
CA GLY A 647 -18.99 -29.85 26.16
C GLY A 647 -19.93 -29.34 25.08
N SER A 648 -19.48 -29.13 23.82
CA SER A 648 -20.40 -29.05 22.70
C SER A 648 -21.08 -30.41 22.57
N GLY A 649 -22.31 -30.54 23.06
CA GLY A 649 -23.11 -31.76 22.86
C GLY A 649 -23.11 -32.05 21.36
N LYS A 650 -22.48 -33.14 20.97
CA LYS A 650 -22.32 -33.55 19.58
C LYS A 650 -23.39 -34.58 19.25
N PRO A 651 -24.70 -34.19 19.19
CA PRO A 651 -25.77 -35.16 19.02
C PRO A 651 -25.63 -35.95 17.70
N TYR A 652 -24.98 -35.33 16.69
CA TYR A 652 -24.73 -35.99 15.41
C TYR A 652 -23.61 -37.04 15.43
N LEU A 653 -22.72 -37.03 16.44
CA LEU A 653 -21.67 -38.08 16.58
C LEU A 653 -22.23 -39.41 17.10
N ALA A 654 -23.39 -39.39 17.73
CA ALA A 654 -24.10 -40.57 18.16
C ALA A 654 -24.94 -41.21 17.04
N LEU A 655 -25.05 -40.54 15.88
CA LEU A 655 -25.81 -41.01 14.73
C LEU A 655 -24.94 -41.87 13.80
N PRO A 656 -25.52 -42.80 13.02
CA PRO A 656 -24.80 -43.51 11.95
C PRO A 656 -24.08 -42.53 11.01
N ALA A 657 -22.90 -42.93 10.54
CA ALA A 657 -21.99 -42.05 9.80
C ALA A 657 -22.65 -41.22 8.65
N PRO A 658 -23.50 -41.74 7.77
CA PRO A 658 -24.11 -40.94 6.71
C PRO A 658 -25.07 -39.89 7.24
N LEU A 659 -25.87 -40.21 8.27
CA LEU A 659 -26.81 -39.25 8.86
C LEU A 659 -26.08 -38.17 9.65
N GLY A 660 -25.09 -38.57 10.46
CA GLY A 660 -24.28 -37.60 11.21
C GLY A 660 -23.53 -36.60 10.34
N GLN A 661 -23.01 -37.04 9.19
CA GLN A 661 -22.38 -36.17 8.20
C GLN A 661 -23.39 -35.19 7.57
N GLY A 662 -24.60 -35.66 7.24
CA GLY A 662 -25.67 -34.82 6.72
C GLY A 662 -26.09 -33.71 7.70
N PHE A 663 -26.23 -34.01 8.98
CA PHE A 663 -26.49 -33.02 10.05
C PHE A 663 -25.34 -32.03 10.22
N GLN A 664 -24.10 -32.47 10.07
CA GLN A 664 -22.93 -31.59 10.10
C GLN A 664 -22.93 -30.62 8.93
N MET A 665 -23.16 -31.10 7.69
CA MET A 665 -23.23 -30.25 6.50
C MET A 665 -24.38 -29.24 6.61
N MET A 666 -25.54 -29.66 7.10
CA MET A 666 -26.68 -28.78 7.33
C MET A 666 -26.38 -27.69 8.37
N GLY A 667 -25.60 -28.03 9.40
CA GLY A 667 -25.12 -27.06 10.39
C GLY A 667 -24.15 -26.02 9.79
N LEU A 668 -23.25 -26.44 8.91
CA LEU A 668 -22.37 -25.52 8.17
C LEU A 668 -23.16 -24.64 7.20
N LEU A 669 -24.15 -25.20 6.53
CA LEU A 669 -25.04 -24.43 5.64
C LEU A 669 -25.76 -23.34 6.43
N ALA A 670 -26.34 -23.68 7.61
CA ALA A 670 -27.02 -22.71 8.47
C ALA A 670 -26.05 -21.58 8.94
N ALA A 671 -24.83 -21.93 9.27
CA ALA A 671 -23.83 -20.97 9.72
C ALA A 671 -23.32 -20.06 8.57
N GLY A 672 -23.32 -20.56 7.34
CA GLY A 672 -22.87 -19.81 6.15
C GLY A 672 -23.92 -18.90 5.54
N THR A 673 -25.21 -19.14 5.78
CA THR A 673 -26.30 -18.37 5.13
C THR A 673 -26.29 -16.89 5.51
N VAL A 674 -26.11 -16.55 6.79
CA VAL A 674 -26.09 -15.14 7.22
C VAL A 674 -24.88 -14.38 6.65
N PRO A 675 -23.64 -14.89 6.77
CA PRO A 675 -22.49 -14.25 6.13
C PRO A 675 -22.60 -14.17 4.60
N ALA A 676 -23.18 -15.19 3.94
CA ALA A 676 -23.39 -15.17 2.50
C ALA A 676 -24.39 -14.10 2.07
N VAL A 677 -25.51 -13.97 2.78
CA VAL A 677 -26.50 -12.91 2.52
C VAL A 677 -25.89 -11.53 2.79
N ALA A 678 -25.17 -11.37 3.90
CA ALA A 678 -24.50 -10.12 4.22
C ALA A 678 -23.45 -9.74 3.16
N GLY A 679 -22.63 -10.71 2.71
CA GLY A 679 -21.66 -10.51 1.64
C GLY A 679 -22.35 -10.15 0.31
N LEU A 680 -23.45 -10.81 -0.04
CA LEU A 680 -24.23 -10.48 -1.22
C LEU A 680 -24.79 -9.05 -1.15
N VAL A 681 -25.33 -8.63 -0.02
CA VAL A 681 -25.84 -7.25 0.16
C VAL A 681 -24.69 -6.25 -0.01
N LEU A 682 -23.51 -6.51 0.57
CA LEU A 682 -22.32 -5.66 0.40
C LEU A 682 -21.92 -5.53 -1.07
N LEU A 683 -21.89 -6.65 -1.81
CA LEU A 683 -21.55 -6.66 -3.24
C LEU A 683 -22.58 -5.91 -4.08
N LEU A 684 -23.85 -6.08 -3.80
CA LEU A 684 -24.93 -5.38 -4.52
C LEU A 684 -24.96 -3.87 -4.22
N CYS A 685 -24.57 -3.47 -3.01
CA CYS A 685 -24.45 -2.05 -2.64
C CYS A 685 -23.18 -1.41 -3.19
N SER A 686 -22.19 -2.20 -3.61
CA SER A 686 -20.96 -1.71 -4.23
C SER A 686 -21.18 -1.41 -5.72
N ARG A 687 -20.34 -0.50 -6.26
CA ARG A 687 -20.33 -0.20 -7.71
C ARG A 687 -19.73 -1.33 -8.57
N GLU A 688 -19.26 -2.41 -7.93
CA GLU A 688 -18.57 -3.54 -8.56
C GLU A 688 -19.51 -4.70 -8.92
N SER A 689 -20.82 -4.58 -8.67
CA SER A 689 -21.80 -5.62 -8.94
C SER A 689 -21.92 -5.90 -10.45
N ARG A 690 -21.73 -7.17 -10.82
CA ARG A 690 -21.83 -7.66 -12.22
C ARG A 690 -23.22 -8.21 -12.59
N GLY A 691 -24.24 -7.89 -11.80
CA GLY A 691 -25.62 -8.29 -12.03
C GLY A 691 -26.15 -9.24 -10.96
N LEU A 692 -27.40 -8.98 -10.52
CA LEU A 692 -28.04 -9.67 -9.38
C LEU A 692 -28.04 -11.20 -9.51
N LEU A 693 -28.42 -11.74 -10.65
CA LEU A 693 -28.52 -13.19 -10.85
C LEU A 693 -27.15 -13.87 -10.80
N ARG A 694 -26.15 -13.23 -11.40
CA ARG A 694 -24.77 -13.73 -11.43
C ARG A 694 -24.17 -13.75 -10.02
N GLU A 695 -24.36 -12.69 -9.23
CA GLU A 695 -23.88 -12.61 -7.84
C GLU A 695 -24.55 -13.66 -6.94
N ILE A 696 -25.86 -13.90 -7.08
CA ILE A 696 -26.56 -14.94 -6.33
C ILE A 696 -26.02 -16.32 -6.69
N CYS A 697 -25.88 -16.65 -7.98
CA CYS A 697 -25.34 -17.94 -8.43
C CYS A 697 -23.91 -18.15 -7.94
N ALA A 698 -23.05 -17.12 -8.02
CA ALA A 698 -21.67 -17.15 -7.57
C ALA A 698 -21.60 -17.37 -6.05
N MET A 699 -22.45 -16.70 -5.25
CA MET A 699 -22.47 -16.85 -3.81
C MET A 699 -22.95 -18.25 -3.37
N ILE A 700 -23.93 -18.82 -4.06
CA ILE A 700 -24.39 -20.21 -3.83
C ILE A 700 -23.26 -21.18 -4.16
N LEU A 701 -22.55 -20.99 -5.28
CA LEU A 701 -21.40 -21.80 -5.68
C LEU A 701 -20.30 -21.73 -4.63
N LEU A 702 -19.95 -20.51 -4.16
CA LEU A 702 -18.97 -20.31 -3.11
C LEU A 702 -19.33 -21.05 -1.82
N LEU A 703 -20.58 -20.91 -1.35
CA LEU A 703 -21.07 -21.56 -0.16
C LEU A 703 -20.97 -23.09 -0.26
N ALA A 704 -21.39 -23.66 -1.39
CA ALA A 704 -21.31 -25.08 -1.67
C ALA A 704 -19.83 -25.55 -1.73
N ALA A 705 -18.98 -24.83 -2.45
CA ALA A 705 -17.55 -25.15 -2.56
C ALA A 705 -16.86 -25.12 -1.18
N CYS A 706 -17.14 -24.13 -0.35
CA CYS A 706 -16.60 -24.01 1.00
C CYS A 706 -17.03 -25.19 1.88
N ILE A 707 -18.30 -25.59 1.86
CA ILE A 707 -18.83 -26.72 2.66
C ILE A 707 -18.17 -28.04 2.24
N VAL A 708 -18.09 -28.31 0.93
CA VAL A 708 -17.45 -29.51 0.39
C VAL A 708 -15.96 -29.55 0.76
N TRP A 709 -15.28 -28.43 0.55
CA TRP A 709 -13.86 -28.33 0.86
C TRP A 709 -13.56 -28.54 2.35
N ILE A 710 -14.33 -27.91 3.24
CA ILE A 710 -14.20 -28.05 4.68
C ILE A 710 -14.52 -29.50 5.11
N TRP A 711 -15.46 -30.14 4.46
CA TRP A 711 -15.78 -31.55 4.72
C TRP A 711 -14.62 -32.50 4.34
N ILE A 712 -13.97 -32.25 3.19
CA ILE A 712 -12.83 -33.06 2.73
C ILE A 712 -11.61 -32.84 3.63
N VAL A 713 -11.16 -31.58 3.75
CA VAL A 713 -9.94 -31.22 4.49
C VAL A 713 -10.11 -31.43 5.99
N GLY A 714 -11.32 -31.23 6.46
CA GLY A 714 -11.68 -31.43 7.86
C GLY A 714 -11.47 -32.86 8.38
N LYS A 715 -11.48 -33.88 7.50
CA LYS A 715 -11.17 -35.26 7.87
C LYS A 715 -9.72 -35.43 8.33
N TRP A 716 -8.82 -34.60 7.83
CA TRP A 716 -7.39 -34.66 8.18
C TRP A 716 -7.08 -33.88 9.47
N ILE A 717 -7.99 -32.96 9.86
CA ILE A 717 -7.84 -32.16 11.08
C ILE A 717 -8.54 -32.85 12.24
N GLN A 718 -7.78 -33.58 13.07
CA GLN A 718 -8.34 -34.39 14.16
C GLN A 718 -8.32 -33.70 15.53
N ASN A 719 -7.51 -32.64 15.70
CA ASN A 719 -7.26 -31.99 16.97
C ASN A 719 -7.46 -30.47 16.90
N LEU A 720 -7.85 -29.86 18.04
CA LEU A 720 -8.00 -28.40 18.16
C LEU A 720 -6.72 -27.64 17.83
N THR A 721 -5.57 -28.12 18.30
CA THR A 721 -4.26 -27.51 17.99
C THR A 721 -3.96 -27.56 16.50
N GLY A 722 -4.29 -28.69 15.83
CA GLY A 722 -4.18 -28.80 14.37
C GLY A 722 -5.10 -27.83 13.64
N PHE A 723 -6.32 -27.65 14.13
CA PHE A 723 -7.31 -26.75 13.59
C PHE A 723 -6.88 -25.28 13.70
N THR A 724 -6.54 -24.82 14.90
CA THR A 724 -6.14 -23.43 15.13
C THR A 724 -4.89 -23.04 14.33
N SER A 725 -3.91 -23.94 14.24
CA SER A 725 -2.70 -23.69 13.42
C SER A 725 -2.98 -23.64 11.91
N CYS A 726 -4.05 -24.29 11.43
CA CYS A 726 -4.41 -24.27 10.02
C CYS A 726 -5.14 -22.97 9.62
N ILE A 727 -5.81 -22.27 10.54
CA ILE A 727 -6.59 -21.06 10.21
C ILE A 727 -5.73 -20.04 9.47
N PHE A 728 -4.60 -19.66 10.09
CA PHE A 728 -3.72 -18.64 9.50
C PHE A 728 -3.08 -19.10 8.20
N LEU A 729 -2.62 -20.35 8.14
CA LEU A 729 -2.03 -20.92 6.92
C LEU A 729 -3.02 -20.89 5.76
N LEU A 730 -4.28 -21.24 6.00
CA LEU A 730 -5.33 -21.24 4.99
C LEU A 730 -5.68 -19.82 4.53
N VAL A 731 -5.75 -18.87 5.46
CA VAL A 731 -5.94 -17.45 5.11
C VAL A 731 -4.81 -16.96 4.21
N LEU A 732 -3.56 -17.26 4.59
CA LEU A 732 -2.38 -16.85 3.83
C LEU A 732 -2.34 -17.48 2.44
N ILE A 733 -2.66 -18.80 2.32
CA ILE A 733 -2.74 -19.49 1.02
C ILE A 733 -3.81 -18.81 0.13
N ASN A 734 -4.98 -18.50 0.68
CA ASN A 734 -6.03 -17.84 -0.11
C ASN A 734 -5.62 -16.41 -0.51
N LEU A 735 -4.94 -15.66 0.36
CA LEU A 735 -4.47 -14.30 0.03
C LEU A 735 -3.39 -14.29 -1.05
N LEU A 736 -2.48 -15.27 -1.04
CA LEU A 736 -1.33 -15.31 -1.96
C LEU A 736 -1.64 -15.96 -3.31
N PHE A 737 -2.42 -17.05 -3.32
CA PHE A 737 -2.62 -17.87 -4.52
C PHE A 737 -4.00 -17.73 -5.17
N CYS A 738 -4.96 -17.14 -4.48
CA CYS A 738 -6.20 -16.71 -5.10
C CYS A 738 -6.06 -15.22 -5.47
N PRO A 739 -6.56 -14.74 -6.61
CA PRO A 739 -6.42 -13.33 -7.02
C PRO A 739 -7.32 -12.43 -6.15
N VAL A 740 -7.01 -12.37 -4.82
CA VAL A 740 -7.70 -11.50 -3.88
C VAL A 740 -7.12 -10.09 -3.99
N PHE A 741 -5.79 -9.94 -3.86
CA PHE A 741 -5.08 -8.68 -4.04
C PHE A 741 -4.13 -8.71 -5.23
N VAL A 742 -3.39 -9.82 -5.40
CA VAL A 742 -2.38 -10.01 -6.44
C VAL A 742 -2.54 -11.42 -7.00
N ASP A 743 -2.52 -11.57 -8.31
CA ASP A 743 -2.53 -12.87 -8.96
C ASP A 743 -1.10 -13.40 -9.17
N ILE A 744 -0.52 -14.00 -8.12
CA ILE A 744 0.81 -14.62 -8.20
C ILE A 744 0.84 -15.75 -9.24
N ALA A 745 -0.29 -16.40 -9.50
CA ALA A 745 -0.37 -17.48 -10.47
C ALA A 745 -0.24 -17.00 -11.93
N ALA A 746 -0.45 -15.72 -12.20
CA ALA A 746 -0.17 -15.11 -13.50
C ALA A 746 1.34 -15.07 -13.79
N TYR A 747 2.15 -14.83 -12.75
CA TYR A 747 3.61 -14.75 -12.85
C TYR A 747 4.31 -16.12 -12.75
N ILE A 748 3.73 -17.05 -12.00
CA ILE A 748 4.28 -18.41 -11.83
C ILE A 748 3.23 -19.43 -12.31
N PRO A 749 3.21 -19.78 -13.62
CA PRO A 749 2.18 -20.66 -14.19
C PRO A 749 2.07 -22.03 -13.51
N ALA A 750 3.18 -22.54 -12.93
CA ALA A 750 3.20 -23.80 -12.19
C ALA A 750 2.29 -23.78 -10.94
N LEU A 751 1.93 -22.61 -10.41
CA LEU A 751 1.09 -22.48 -9.22
C LEU A 751 -0.40 -22.28 -9.53
N LYS A 752 -0.79 -22.19 -10.80
CA LYS A 752 -2.20 -22.02 -11.21
C LYS A 752 -3.13 -23.10 -10.63
N PHE A 753 -2.64 -24.34 -10.42
CA PHE A 753 -3.45 -25.41 -9.87
C PHE A 753 -3.94 -25.13 -8.45
N VAL A 754 -3.18 -24.36 -7.63
CA VAL A 754 -3.54 -24.01 -6.26
C VAL A 754 -4.83 -23.17 -6.23
N ARG A 755 -5.00 -22.25 -7.21
CA ARG A 755 -6.20 -21.44 -7.37
C ARG A 755 -7.47 -22.31 -7.49
N TYR A 756 -7.40 -23.38 -8.29
CA TYR A 756 -8.55 -24.27 -8.51
C TYR A 756 -8.83 -25.20 -7.32
N PHE A 757 -7.86 -25.40 -6.42
CA PHE A 757 -8.04 -26.17 -5.21
C PHE A 757 -8.72 -25.35 -4.09
N CYS A 758 -8.59 -24.03 -4.08
CA CYS A 758 -9.15 -23.15 -3.07
C CYS A 758 -10.57 -22.68 -3.43
N PRO A 759 -11.56 -22.73 -2.49
CA PRO A 759 -12.93 -22.27 -2.76
C PRO A 759 -13.01 -20.82 -3.21
N VAL A 760 -12.18 -19.95 -2.63
CA VAL A 760 -12.08 -18.52 -3.00
C VAL A 760 -11.62 -18.37 -4.45
N GLY A 761 -10.62 -19.15 -4.87
CA GLY A 761 -10.11 -19.14 -6.24
C GLY A 761 -11.13 -19.63 -7.27
N ILE A 762 -11.93 -20.66 -6.93
CA ILE A 762 -13.02 -21.16 -7.78
C ILE A 762 -14.08 -20.06 -7.98
N TYR A 763 -14.46 -19.39 -6.88
CA TYR A 763 -15.44 -18.30 -6.92
C TYR A 763 -14.95 -17.12 -7.78
N LEU A 764 -13.72 -16.68 -7.56
CA LEU A 764 -13.15 -15.57 -8.34
C LEU A 764 -13.02 -15.94 -9.83
N GLY A 765 -12.66 -17.21 -10.13
CA GLY A 765 -12.64 -17.71 -11.50
C GLY A 765 -14.00 -17.71 -12.16
N PHE A 766 -15.07 -17.98 -11.42
CA PHE A 766 -16.46 -17.93 -11.95
C PHE A 766 -16.92 -16.49 -12.21
N ILE A 767 -16.54 -15.55 -11.34
CA ILE A 767 -16.88 -14.13 -11.51
C ILE A 767 -16.09 -13.48 -12.64
N SER A 768 -14.84 -13.87 -12.86
CA SER A 768 -14.01 -13.33 -13.95
C SER A 768 -14.46 -13.78 -15.35
N LEU A 769 -15.16 -14.93 -15.45
CA LEU A 769 -15.84 -15.38 -16.68
C LEU A 769 -17.08 -14.54 -16.97
#